data_ddac86b26e3c208af214d6a834a60ae7
#
_entry.id   ddac86b26e3c208af214d6a834a60ae7
#
_cell.length_a   1.000
_cell.length_b   1.000
_cell.length_c   1.000
_cell.angle_alpha   90.00
_cell.angle_beta   90.00
_cell.angle_gamma   90.00
#
_symmetry.space_group_name_H-M   'P 1'
#
loop_
_entity.id
_entity.type
_entity.pdbx_description
1 polymer ?
#
loop_
_entity_poly.entity_id
_entity_poly.type
_entity_poly.pdbx_seq_one_letter_code
_entity_poly.pdbx_strand_id
1 'polypeptide(L)'
;MKQQPQRRRRRAPKREEVSTTHVRKGIFCLMILLGVVSFCAVAGMLVKLMLVDHDYYEAKAIRNQTRSTSVTASRGTIYDRNGNVLAASSSVENVFLDPLELSQNKVDVPALAKKLAAVLDLDAGWIEEQAADTSLRYKVIKRRQAQEVCDKVREIIAEDKIIGVHLEPDSQRYYPYHDVAAQIIGFTNTENVGSEGLEAYYNDELQGTAGAVITTKGNYETQMLYSYEKYYQASDGDSIHLTLDTTVQYYLQKQMQDAVDRYDVLNGAFGIVMNCKTGEIVAMCTLGSYDPNDYQEIYDEDLRTQIEELYTKAEKQPENSTARTEAFNAYNAAVRDARLKQWRNRCVSDGYEPGSTFKILTLAAALDSGAVTTADTFYCGGSEKIEGREQILNCWNHAGHGSETTAQALQKSCNIAFAHIGLRTGGGTLYDYCRAFGLMEQTGIDLPGEASGVFHTRERLANTASYGTSYLIATSFGQTIKPTPIQLVTAISAVVNGGYLLEPYVVSEIVDSEGNVVQQNARTVVRQVISEETSATMRQIIESVVTEGTAKNGSVVGYRIGGKTGTAEKTDQTDSNGQHDKIVSFVGIAPMDDPEYVVLIALDTPNPATGTYISGGVMAAPTVARVMEDILPYLGVEPDYSEVDMSRVTVRMPNLAGKIESEAAAILEEDHLNYKIIGDGDKIVSQIPAHGRELPGNSTVLLYTDDSMPTDEVEVPNLTGMTVAQASTTLSQLGLYLQAKGTDSNAWYVLVTKQDIDAGTKVPRGTMIAVTFTDTTALD
;
A
#
# COMPACT_ATOMS: atom_id res chain seq x y z
N MET A 1 86.39 -37.33 112.48
CA MET A 1 86.74 -36.03 111.89
C MET A 1 85.83 -35.70 110.70
N LYS A 2 85.26 -34.49 110.73
CA LYS A 2 84.56 -33.78 109.70
C LYS A 2 83.11 -34.22 109.44
N GLN A 3 82.22 -33.45 109.93
CA GLN A 3 80.75 -33.38 109.74
C GLN A 3 80.40 -33.01 108.31
N GLN A 4 79.32 -33.61 107.82
CA GLN A 4 78.59 -33.13 106.68
C GLN A 4 77.22 -32.54 107.12
N PRO A 5 76.80 -31.40 106.48
CA PRO A 5 75.55 -30.73 106.94
C PRO A 5 74.33 -31.30 106.31
N GLN A 6 73.28 -31.32 107.05
CA GLN A 6 71.91 -31.75 106.66
C GLN A 6 71.28 -30.77 105.63
N ARG A 7 70.77 -31.33 104.48
CA ARG A 7 69.94 -30.58 103.53
C ARG A 7 68.51 -30.46 104.07
N ARG A 8 68.04 -29.26 104.30
CA ARG A 8 66.62 -28.94 104.56
C ARG A 8 65.80 -29.24 103.33
N ARG A 9 64.73 -30.10 103.43
CA ARG A 9 63.65 -30.33 102.41
C ARG A 9 62.74 -29.11 102.41
N ARG A 10 62.67 -28.43 101.26
CA ARG A 10 61.64 -27.43 100.95
C ARG A 10 60.24 -28.13 100.77
N ARG A 11 59.20 -27.77 101.48
CA ARG A 11 57.81 -28.17 101.27
C ARG A 11 57.33 -27.55 99.97
N ALA A 12 56.73 -28.41 99.09
CA ALA A 12 56.03 -28.00 97.89
C ALA A 12 54.67 -27.32 98.31
N PRO A 13 54.26 -26.29 97.55
CA PRO A 13 52.98 -25.61 97.83
C PRO A 13 51.82 -26.59 97.57
N LYS A 14 50.78 -26.57 98.41
CA LYS A 14 49.52 -27.28 98.22
C LYS A 14 48.84 -26.74 97.03
N ARG A 15 48.59 -27.54 96.02
CA ARG A 15 47.60 -27.27 94.96
C ARG A 15 46.21 -27.23 95.56
N GLU A 16 45.54 -26.11 95.51
CA GLU A 16 44.12 -26.04 95.74
C GLU A 16 43.40 -26.90 94.71
N GLU A 17 42.71 -27.89 95.14
CA GLU A 17 41.76 -28.64 94.28
C GLU A 17 40.57 -27.77 93.99
N VAL A 18 40.58 -27.12 92.82
CA VAL A 18 39.39 -26.48 92.28
C VAL A 18 38.32 -27.54 92.11
N SER A 19 37.23 -27.43 92.82
CA SER A 19 36.16 -28.36 92.79
C SER A 19 35.66 -28.56 91.35
N THR A 20 35.98 -29.70 90.73
CA THR A 20 35.59 -30.07 89.34
C THR A 20 34.10 -29.99 89.10
N THR A 21 33.31 -29.95 90.14
CA THR A 21 31.82 -29.86 90.14
C THR A 21 31.32 -28.48 89.65
N HIS A 22 32.01 -27.37 89.97
CA HIS A 22 31.64 -26.02 89.53
C HIS A 22 32.01 -25.83 88.07
N VAL A 23 33.11 -26.35 87.61
CA VAL A 23 33.59 -26.33 86.23
C VAL A 23 32.56 -27.17 85.35
N ARG A 24 32.21 -28.35 85.83
CA ARG A 24 31.24 -29.20 85.11
C ARG A 24 29.86 -28.53 85.03
N LYS A 25 29.36 -27.93 86.08
CA LYS A 25 28.09 -27.15 86.09
C LYS A 25 28.20 -25.95 85.14
N GLY A 26 29.28 -25.21 85.15
CA GLY A 26 29.52 -24.12 84.22
C GLY A 26 29.52 -24.53 82.77
N ILE A 27 30.20 -25.63 82.42
CA ILE A 27 30.22 -26.21 81.08
C ILE A 27 28.80 -26.70 80.67
N PHE A 28 28.07 -27.30 81.58
CA PHE A 28 26.71 -27.75 81.33
C PHE A 28 25.75 -26.57 81.09
N CYS A 29 25.85 -25.52 81.91
CA CYS A 29 25.09 -24.30 81.70
C CYS A 29 25.44 -23.56 80.37
N LEU A 30 26.74 -23.57 80.02
CA LEU A 30 27.21 -23.03 78.72
C LEU A 30 26.67 -23.84 77.54
N MET A 31 26.63 -25.17 77.64
CA MET A 31 26.06 -26.03 76.57
C MET A 31 24.56 -25.84 76.46
N ILE A 32 23.82 -25.69 77.54
CA ILE A 32 22.37 -25.36 77.54
C ILE A 32 22.18 -23.98 76.88
N LEU A 33 22.98 -22.97 77.28
CA LEU A 33 22.86 -21.62 76.75
C LEU A 33 23.16 -21.61 75.22
N LEU A 34 24.21 -22.33 74.79
CA LEU A 34 24.55 -22.52 73.39
C LEU A 34 23.42 -23.25 72.63
N GLY A 35 22.83 -24.26 73.23
CA GLY A 35 21.73 -25.00 72.69
C GLY A 35 20.46 -24.14 72.49
N VAL A 36 20.14 -23.32 73.54
CA VAL A 36 19.02 -22.37 73.47
C VAL A 36 19.28 -21.26 72.43
N VAL A 37 20.46 -20.69 72.38
CA VAL A 37 20.84 -19.68 71.41
C VAL A 37 20.76 -20.24 69.98
N SER A 38 21.31 -21.45 69.78
CA SER A 38 21.24 -22.13 68.47
C SER A 38 19.79 -22.39 68.05
N PHE A 39 18.97 -22.88 69.02
CA PHE A 39 17.55 -23.12 68.73
C PHE A 39 16.82 -21.82 68.41
N CYS A 40 17.03 -20.77 69.16
CA CYS A 40 16.43 -19.46 68.85
C CYS A 40 16.90 -18.89 67.49
N ALA A 41 18.15 -19.08 67.16
CA ALA A 41 18.69 -18.67 65.85
C ALA A 41 18.04 -19.44 64.69
N VAL A 42 17.91 -20.77 64.84
CA VAL A 42 17.22 -21.62 63.85
C VAL A 42 15.71 -21.27 63.76
N ALA A 43 15.06 -21.10 64.93
CA ALA A 43 13.67 -20.67 64.96
C ALA A 43 13.44 -19.31 64.30
N GLY A 44 14.34 -18.31 64.58
CA GLY A 44 14.32 -17.01 63.94
C GLY A 44 14.55 -17.09 62.41
N MET A 45 15.44 -17.97 61.99
CA MET A 45 15.68 -18.21 60.59
C MET A 45 14.48 -18.88 59.89
N LEU A 46 13.82 -19.81 60.55
CA LEU A 46 12.60 -20.48 60.10
C LEU A 46 11.46 -19.45 60.00
N VAL A 47 11.27 -18.59 61.02
CA VAL A 47 10.27 -17.51 60.98
C VAL A 47 10.53 -16.54 59.82
N LYS A 48 11.79 -16.16 59.61
CA LYS A 48 12.17 -15.35 58.48
C LYS A 48 11.82 -16.02 57.16
N LEU A 49 12.19 -17.29 56.97
CA LEU A 49 11.91 -18.08 55.76
C LEU A 49 10.40 -18.24 55.52
N MET A 50 9.63 -18.50 56.60
CA MET A 50 8.22 -18.84 56.50
C MET A 50 7.27 -17.59 56.45
N LEU A 51 7.67 -16.45 56.99
CA LEU A 51 6.79 -15.29 57.05
C LEU A 51 7.37 -14.07 56.30
N VAL A 52 8.68 -13.85 56.26
CA VAL A 52 9.28 -12.67 55.64
C VAL A 52 9.72 -12.94 54.20
N ASP A 53 10.32 -14.10 53.98
CA ASP A 53 10.83 -14.47 52.66
C ASP A 53 9.91 -15.48 51.97
N HIS A 54 8.71 -15.75 52.50
CA HIS A 54 7.73 -16.70 51.99
C HIS A 54 7.43 -16.44 50.52
N ASP A 55 6.95 -15.24 50.22
CA ASP A 55 6.53 -14.84 48.87
C ASP A 55 7.69 -14.95 47.86
N TYR A 56 8.92 -14.61 48.31
CA TYR A 56 10.12 -14.75 47.46
C TYR A 56 10.42 -16.19 47.12
N TYR A 57 10.42 -17.10 48.13
CA TYR A 57 10.74 -18.51 47.89
C TYR A 57 9.58 -19.24 47.21
N GLU A 58 8.33 -18.86 47.47
CA GLU A 58 7.14 -19.34 46.77
C GLU A 58 7.19 -18.97 45.29
N ALA A 59 7.45 -17.71 44.96
CA ALA A 59 7.62 -17.25 43.58
C ALA A 59 8.78 -17.98 42.89
N LYS A 60 9.88 -18.22 43.60
CA LYS A 60 11.02 -18.96 43.05
C LYS A 60 10.75 -20.46 42.88
N ALA A 61 9.99 -21.07 43.77
CA ALA A 61 9.54 -22.47 43.67
C ALA A 61 8.56 -22.64 42.51
N ILE A 62 7.58 -21.75 42.39
CA ILE A 62 6.62 -21.69 41.28
C ILE A 62 7.40 -21.59 39.97
N ARG A 63 8.34 -20.64 39.85
CA ARG A 63 9.14 -20.44 38.64
C ARG A 63 10.00 -21.65 38.26
N ASN A 64 10.46 -22.44 39.24
CA ASN A 64 11.27 -23.64 38.99
C ASN A 64 10.42 -24.89 38.75
N GLN A 65 9.18 -24.94 39.26
CA GLN A 65 8.28 -26.08 39.20
C GLN A 65 7.16 -25.94 38.16
N THR A 66 6.97 -24.77 37.58
CA THR A 66 5.99 -24.57 36.52
C THR A 66 6.65 -24.45 35.16
N ARG A 67 6.04 -25.03 34.13
CA ARG A 67 6.29 -24.75 32.74
C ARG A 67 5.14 -23.86 32.26
N SER A 68 5.47 -22.65 31.81
CA SER A 68 4.53 -21.82 31.10
C SER A 68 4.70 -22.10 29.60
N THR A 69 3.67 -22.64 28.98
CA THR A 69 3.58 -22.74 27.52
C THR A 69 2.72 -21.58 27.05
N SER A 70 3.26 -20.72 26.19
CA SER A 70 2.51 -19.62 25.57
C SER A 70 1.49 -20.20 24.58
N VAL A 71 0.26 -19.69 24.62
CA VAL A 71 -0.77 -19.96 23.61
C VAL A 71 -0.81 -18.73 22.73
N THR A 72 -0.43 -18.90 21.48
CA THR A 72 -0.36 -17.79 20.51
C THR A 72 -1.77 -17.28 20.23
N ALA A 73 -1.99 -15.97 20.32
CA ALA A 73 -3.18 -15.31 19.82
C ALA A 73 -3.14 -15.26 18.29
N SER A 74 -4.29 -15.35 17.64
CA SER A 74 -4.41 -15.07 16.22
C SER A 74 -4.39 -13.58 16.01
N ARG A 75 -3.61 -13.11 15.02
CA ARG A 75 -3.61 -11.71 14.62
C ARG A 75 -4.91 -11.39 13.88
N GLY A 76 -5.54 -10.26 14.19
CA GLY A 76 -6.81 -9.83 13.61
C GLY A 76 -6.78 -9.77 12.07
N THR A 77 -7.92 -9.96 11.45
CA THR A 77 -8.06 -9.98 9.99
C THR A 77 -8.20 -8.56 9.43
N ILE A 78 -7.61 -8.30 8.27
CA ILE A 78 -7.80 -7.04 7.54
C ILE A 78 -8.74 -7.31 6.37
N TYR A 79 -9.84 -6.57 6.30
CA TYR A 79 -10.86 -6.66 5.27
C TYR A 79 -10.88 -5.39 4.41
N ASP A 80 -11.23 -5.53 3.13
CA ASP A 80 -11.62 -4.38 2.32
C ASP A 80 -13.04 -3.89 2.70
N ARG A 81 -13.53 -2.82 2.06
CA ARG A 81 -14.88 -2.26 2.31
C ARG A 81 -16.03 -3.23 2.02
N ASN A 82 -15.80 -4.25 1.20
CA ASN A 82 -16.78 -5.26 0.78
C ASN A 82 -16.69 -6.55 1.60
N GLY A 83 -15.78 -6.62 2.58
CA GLY A 83 -15.53 -7.80 3.41
C GLY A 83 -14.60 -8.84 2.77
N ASN A 84 -13.90 -8.50 1.69
CA ASN A 84 -12.86 -9.37 1.14
C ASN A 84 -11.65 -9.39 2.06
N VAL A 85 -11.10 -10.58 2.32
CA VAL A 85 -9.95 -10.77 3.21
C VAL A 85 -8.66 -10.34 2.52
N LEU A 86 -8.03 -9.28 3.01
CA LEU A 86 -6.75 -8.77 2.49
C LEU A 86 -5.54 -9.33 3.25
N ALA A 87 -5.70 -9.60 4.55
CA ALA A 87 -4.69 -10.25 5.37
C ALA A 87 -5.36 -11.09 6.46
N ALA A 88 -4.94 -12.33 6.61
CA ALA A 88 -5.46 -13.25 7.64
C ALA A 88 -4.33 -14.04 8.29
N SER A 89 -4.59 -14.57 9.50
CA SER A 89 -3.70 -15.49 10.18
C SER A 89 -4.05 -16.92 9.85
N SER A 90 -3.09 -17.69 9.38
CA SER A 90 -3.19 -19.12 9.15
C SER A 90 -2.55 -19.87 10.31
N SER A 91 -3.22 -20.91 10.82
CA SER A 91 -2.67 -21.79 11.82
C SER A 91 -1.61 -22.70 11.20
N VAL A 92 -0.41 -22.65 11.73
CA VAL A 92 0.75 -23.44 11.31
C VAL A 92 1.44 -24.01 12.55
N GLU A 93 2.42 -24.90 12.37
CA GLU A 93 3.17 -25.44 13.51
C GLU A 93 4.66 -25.44 13.24
N ASN A 94 5.44 -25.22 14.29
CA ASN A 94 6.88 -25.37 14.28
C ASN A 94 7.24 -26.81 14.68
N VAL A 95 8.14 -27.43 13.92
CA VAL A 95 8.70 -28.75 14.26
C VAL A 95 10.04 -28.54 14.97
N PHE A 96 10.15 -29.06 16.19
CA PHE A 96 11.39 -28.97 16.95
C PHE A 96 11.82 -30.31 17.56
N LEU A 97 13.10 -30.44 17.82
CA LEU A 97 13.70 -31.57 18.52
C LEU A 97 13.99 -31.21 19.98
N ASP A 98 13.84 -32.16 20.88
CA ASP A 98 14.48 -32.19 22.20
C ASP A 98 15.64 -33.20 22.14
N PRO A 99 16.90 -32.77 21.86
CA PRO A 99 18.04 -33.65 21.72
C PRO A 99 18.31 -34.48 22.96
N LEU A 100 18.00 -33.97 24.16
CA LEU A 100 18.16 -34.70 25.40
C LEU A 100 17.14 -35.83 25.50
N GLU A 101 15.87 -35.61 25.16
CA GLU A 101 14.83 -36.65 25.14
C GLU A 101 15.14 -37.74 24.10
N LEU A 102 15.57 -37.36 22.89
CA LEU A 102 16.02 -38.31 21.86
C LEU A 102 17.13 -39.23 22.37
N SER A 103 18.13 -38.67 23.07
CA SER A 103 19.24 -39.43 23.64
C SER A 103 18.81 -40.32 24.79
N GLN A 104 17.99 -39.83 25.73
CA GLN A 104 17.48 -40.60 26.87
C GLN A 104 16.64 -41.81 26.45
N ASN A 105 15.82 -41.63 25.41
CA ASN A 105 14.96 -42.67 24.87
C ASN A 105 15.66 -43.55 23.82
N LYS A 106 16.96 -43.33 23.57
CA LYS A 106 17.79 -44.11 22.64
C LYS A 106 17.18 -44.21 21.23
N VAL A 107 16.63 -43.08 20.74
CA VAL A 107 16.04 -43.02 19.41
C VAL A 107 17.13 -43.19 18.36
N ASP A 108 16.86 -43.95 17.29
CA ASP A 108 17.72 -44.07 16.12
C ASP A 108 17.66 -42.77 15.30
N VAL A 109 18.52 -41.78 15.68
CA VAL A 109 18.56 -40.45 15.07
C VAL A 109 18.80 -40.48 13.57
N PRO A 110 19.73 -41.30 13.00
CA PRO A 110 19.90 -41.43 11.56
C PRO A 110 18.65 -41.91 10.82
N ALA A 111 17.94 -42.87 11.36
CA ALA A 111 16.70 -43.35 10.75
C ALA A 111 15.57 -42.33 10.81
N LEU A 112 15.44 -41.64 11.98
CA LEU A 112 14.50 -40.53 12.16
C LEU A 112 14.80 -39.38 11.23
N ALA A 113 16.04 -38.94 11.15
CA ALA A 113 16.48 -37.83 10.30
C ALA A 113 16.13 -38.03 8.83
N LYS A 114 16.29 -39.26 8.30
CA LYS A 114 15.89 -39.60 6.94
C LYS A 114 14.39 -39.46 6.69
N LYS A 115 13.55 -39.90 7.64
CA LYS A 115 12.10 -39.79 7.54
C LYS A 115 11.65 -38.32 7.61
N LEU A 116 12.18 -37.56 8.57
CA LEU A 116 11.87 -36.14 8.71
C LEU A 116 12.38 -35.33 7.52
N ALA A 117 13.57 -35.63 7.01
CA ALA A 117 14.14 -34.98 5.83
C ALA A 117 13.22 -35.07 4.60
N ALA A 118 12.64 -36.27 4.38
CA ALA A 118 11.73 -36.52 3.27
C ALA A 118 10.38 -35.75 3.38
N VAL A 119 9.90 -35.51 4.59
CA VAL A 119 8.62 -34.82 4.83
C VAL A 119 8.79 -33.31 4.92
N LEU A 120 9.91 -32.86 5.52
CA LEU A 120 10.18 -31.45 5.78
C LEU A 120 11.02 -30.77 4.70
N ASP A 121 11.46 -31.52 3.67
CA ASP A 121 12.38 -31.05 2.62
C ASP A 121 13.64 -30.43 3.25
N LEU A 122 14.39 -31.26 4.01
CA LEU A 122 15.61 -30.87 4.71
C LEU A 122 16.73 -31.89 4.44
N ASP A 123 17.97 -31.49 4.72
CA ASP A 123 19.11 -32.43 4.70
C ASP A 123 19.11 -33.30 5.96
N ALA A 124 19.19 -34.64 5.77
CA ALA A 124 19.19 -35.56 6.89
C ALA A 124 20.43 -35.41 7.77
N GLY A 125 21.60 -35.15 7.18
CA GLY A 125 22.85 -34.94 7.94
C GLY A 125 22.76 -33.68 8.82
N TRP A 126 22.13 -32.62 8.32
CA TRP A 126 21.88 -31.42 9.10
C TRP A 126 20.95 -31.70 10.29
N ILE A 127 19.88 -32.49 10.11
CA ILE A 127 18.98 -32.89 11.22
C ILE A 127 19.75 -33.71 12.28
N GLU A 128 20.62 -34.64 11.84
CA GLU A 128 21.49 -35.40 12.75
C GLU A 128 22.40 -34.48 13.56
N GLU A 129 23.01 -33.49 12.94
CA GLU A 129 23.85 -32.49 13.62
C GLU A 129 23.04 -31.68 14.66
N GLN A 130 21.81 -31.24 14.32
CA GLN A 130 20.95 -30.53 15.27
C GLN A 130 20.53 -31.39 16.47
N ALA A 131 20.39 -32.70 16.28
CA ALA A 131 20.04 -33.66 17.33
C ALA A 131 21.24 -34.08 18.22
N ALA A 132 22.48 -33.78 17.82
CA ALA A 132 23.70 -34.21 18.52
C ALA A 132 23.97 -33.43 19.83
N ASP A 133 23.54 -32.17 19.95
CA ASP A 133 23.76 -31.35 21.13
C ASP A 133 22.74 -31.62 22.24
N THR A 134 23.00 -32.63 23.04
CA THR A 134 22.16 -33.03 24.17
C THR A 134 22.11 -32.05 25.33
N SER A 135 22.86 -30.94 25.29
CA SER A 135 22.75 -29.85 26.25
C SER A 135 21.47 -29.01 26.02
N LEU A 136 20.93 -29.06 24.81
CA LEU A 136 19.72 -28.34 24.41
C LEU A 136 18.48 -29.24 24.58
N ARG A 137 17.38 -28.60 24.92
CA ARG A 137 16.04 -29.22 25.03
C ARG A 137 15.03 -28.68 24.03
N TYR A 138 15.44 -27.71 23.23
CA TYR A 138 14.58 -27.07 22.24
C TYR A 138 15.42 -26.65 21.04
N LYS A 139 15.23 -27.33 19.91
CA LYS A 139 15.92 -27.04 18.67
C LYS A 139 14.94 -27.10 17.50
N VAL A 140 14.51 -25.93 17.02
CA VAL A 140 13.61 -25.85 15.88
C VAL A 140 14.33 -26.32 14.61
N ILE A 141 13.75 -27.29 13.91
CA ILE A 141 14.24 -27.83 12.65
C ILE A 141 13.47 -27.28 11.44
N LYS A 142 12.18 -27.00 11.59
CA LYS A 142 11.40 -26.34 10.55
C LYS A 142 10.31 -25.49 11.21
N ARG A 143 10.18 -24.24 10.74
CA ARG A 143 9.14 -23.32 11.22
C ARG A 143 7.95 -23.33 10.28
N ARG A 144 6.77 -22.98 10.81
CA ARG A 144 5.56 -22.60 10.08
C ARG A 144 5.15 -23.61 9.01
N GLN A 145 5.03 -24.86 9.43
CA GLN A 145 4.59 -25.93 8.54
C GLN A 145 3.06 -26.00 8.49
N ALA A 146 2.53 -26.22 7.29
CA ALA A 146 1.11 -26.45 7.08
C ALA A 146 0.64 -27.71 7.78
N GLN A 147 -0.64 -27.75 8.14
CA GLN A 147 -1.28 -28.86 8.86
C GLN A 147 -0.99 -30.23 8.22
N GLU A 148 -1.06 -30.32 6.89
CA GLU A 148 -0.83 -31.55 6.13
C GLU A 148 0.58 -32.11 6.31
N VAL A 149 1.60 -31.24 6.43
CA VAL A 149 2.99 -31.63 6.67
C VAL A 149 3.14 -32.07 8.13
N CYS A 150 2.54 -31.33 9.06
CA CYS A 150 2.55 -31.65 10.47
C CYS A 150 1.86 -32.98 10.78
N ASP A 151 0.78 -33.33 10.09
CA ASP A 151 0.11 -34.61 10.23
C ASP A 151 1.01 -35.78 9.81
N LYS A 152 1.78 -35.63 8.73
CA LYS A 152 2.80 -36.62 8.34
C LYS A 152 3.91 -36.76 9.39
N VAL A 153 4.32 -35.67 10.02
CA VAL A 153 5.28 -35.73 11.15
C VAL A 153 4.67 -36.45 12.34
N ARG A 154 3.38 -36.21 12.68
CA ARG A 154 2.65 -36.93 13.74
C ARG A 154 2.54 -38.40 13.42
N GLU A 155 2.30 -38.80 12.17
CA GLU A 155 2.29 -40.18 11.73
C GLU A 155 3.65 -40.85 12.02
N ILE A 156 4.77 -40.23 11.66
CA ILE A 156 6.12 -40.75 11.96
C ILE A 156 6.34 -40.90 13.47
N ILE A 157 5.94 -39.89 14.26
CA ILE A 157 6.05 -39.92 15.73
C ILE A 157 5.25 -41.11 16.30
N ALA A 158 4.02 -41.32 15.81
CA ALA A 158 3.11 -42.37 16.31
C ALA A 158 3.54 -43.79 15.89
N GLU A 159 3.95 -43.98 14.63
CA GLU A 159 4.38 -45.28 14.10
C GLU A 159 5.64 -45.80 14.78
N ASP A 160 6.65 -44.95 14.91
CA ASP A 160 7.95 -45.33 15.49
C ASP A 160 8.01 -45.07 17.01
N LYS A 161 6.92 -44.59 17.62
CA LYS A 161 6.84 -44.20 19.05
C LYS A 161 7.97 -43.30 19.48
N ILE A 162 8.28 -42.28 18.66
CA ILE A 162 9.37 -41.35 18.87
C ILE A 162 9.03 -40.43 20.05
N ILE A 163 9.98 -40.29 20.97
CA ILE A 163 9.95 -39.28 22.03
C ILE A 163 11.12 -38.33 21.79
N GLY A 164 10.83 -37.02 21.73
CA GLY A 164 11.83 -35.96 21.47
C GLY A 164 11.67 -35.27 20.16
N VAL A 165 10.59 -35.55 19.38
CA VAL A 165 10.12 -34.69 18.28
C VAL A 165 8.80 -34.08 18.70
N HIS A 166 8.66 -32.79 18.60
CA HIS A 166 7.50 -32.06 19.05
C HIS A 166 7.02 -31.07 18.00
N LEU A 167 5.71 -30.79 18.02
CA LEU A 167 5.07 -29.76 17.24
C LEU A 167 4.54 -28.69 18.19
N GLU A 168 4.80 -27.43 17.86
CA GLU A 168 4.36 -26.27 18.63
C GLU A 168 3.47 -25.40 17.74
N PRO A 169 2.23 -25.09 18.17
CA PRO A 169 1.36 -24.19 17.42
C PRO A 169 2.02 -22.84 17.20
N ASP A 170 1.91 -22.32 15.97
CA ASP A 170 2.36 -21.00 15.56
C ASP A 170 1.31 -20.41 14.61
N SER A 171 1.46 -19.14 14.28
CA SER A 171 0.60 -18.44 13.35
C SER A 171 1.44 -17.81 12.25
N GLN A 172 0.95 -17.88 11.02
CA GLN A 172 1.57 -17.24 9.87
C GLN A 172 0.59 -16.28 9.24
N ARG A 173 1.05 -15.05 9.00
CA ARG A 173 0.30 -14.06 8.25
C ARG A 173 0.28 -14.43 6.78
N TYR A 174 -0.88 -14.30 6.13
CA TYR A 174 -1.10 -14.62 4.73
C TYR A 174 -1.89 -13.50 4.04
N TYR A 175 -1.46 -13.12 2.83
CA TYR A 175 -2.00 -12.03 2.03
C TYR A 175 -2.51 -12.59 0.69
N PRO A 176 -3.84 -12.87 0.57
CA PRO A 176 -4.41 -13.58 -0.59
C PRO A 176 -4.26 -12.86 -1.93
N TYR A 177 -4.17 -11.53 -1.90
CA TYR A 177 -4.12 -10.70 -3.10
C TYR A 177 -2.70 -10.29 -3.51
N HIS A 178 -1.66 -10.89 -2.90
CA HIS A 178 -0.25 -10.69 -3.21
C HIS A 178 0.14 -9.20 -3.20
N ASP A 179 0.48 -8.62 -4.34
CA ASP A 179 0.98 -7.25 -4.47
C ASP A 179 -0.11 -6.15 -4.45
N VAL A 180 -1.40 -6.54 -4.46
CA VAL A 180 -2.52 -5.59 -4.43
C VAL A 180 -2.54 -4.84 -3.09
N ALA A 181 -2.42 -3.51 -3.15
CA ALA A 181 -2.36 -2.61 -1.99
C ALA A 181 -1.23 -2.93 -0.99
N ALA A 182 -0.15 -3.60 -1.41
CA ALA A 182 0.90 -4.08 -0.52
C ALA A 182 1.55 -2.98 0.32
N GLN A 183 1.80 -1.78 -0.24
CA GLN A 183 2.38 -0.66 0.50
C GLN A 183 1.41 -0.05 1.54
N ILE A 184 0.10 -0.30 1.40
CA ILE A 184 -0.90 0.15 2.37
C ILE A 184 -1.05 -0.89 3.48
N ILE A 185 -1.29 -2.15 3.10
CA ILE A 185 -1.47 -3.26 4.05
C ILE A 185 -0.17 -3.46 4.84
N GLY A 186 0.97 -3.45 4.15
CA GLY A 186 2.25 -3.76 4.76
C GLY A 186 2.47 -5.25 4.98
N PHE A 187 3.34 -5.60 5.91
CA PHE A 187 3.67 -6.99 6.25
C PHE A 187 4.08 -7.13 7.71
N THR A 188 4.04 -8.37 8.19
CA THR A 188 4.58 -8.75 9.50
C THR A 188 5.96 -9.39 9.35
N ASN A 189 6.80 -9.24 10.37
CA ASN A 189 8.06 -9.96 10.47
C ASN A 189 7.86 -11.44 10.84
N THR A 190 8.97 -12.14 11.02
CA THR A 190 8.96 -13.55 11.41
C THR A 190 8.38 -13.82 12.82
N GLU A 191 8.14 -12.79 13.61
CA GLU A 191 7.54 -12.89 14.95
C GLU A 191 6.08 -12.45 14.97
N ASN A 192 5.45 -12.29 13.78
CA ASN A 192 4.09 -11.76 13.58
C ASN A 192 3.86 -10.34 14.12
N VAL A 193 4.93 -9.55 14.25
CA VAL A 193 4.87 -8.13 14.59
C VAL A 193 4.80 -7.32 13.31
N GLY A 194 3.87 -6.38 13.23
CA GLY A 194 3.73 -5.48 12.08
C GLY A 194 4.99 -4.66 11.84
N SER A 195 5.47 -4.60 10.60
CA SER A 195 6.72 -3.94 10.24
C SER A 195 6.54 -2.76 9.30
N GLU A 196 5.55 -2.80 8.42
CA GLU A 196 5.21 -1.73 7.47
C GLU A 196 3.69 -1.61 7.30
N GLY A 197 3.22 -0.52 6.74
CA GLY A 197 1.81 -0.28 6.40
C GLY A 197 0.86 -0.33 7.60
N LEU A 198 -0.39 -0.72 7.35
CA LEU A 198 -1.42 -0.87 8.38
C LEU A 198 -1.06 -1.94 9.42
N GLU A 199 -0.33 -2.98 9.01
CA GLU A 199 0.18 -4.00 9.92
C GLU A 199 1.07 -3.38 11.02
N ALA A 200 1.86 -2.35 10.69
CA ALA A 200 2.68 -1.65 11.66
C ALA A 200 1.89 -0.57 12.41
N TYR A 201 1.03 0.18 11.70
CA TYR A 201 0.29 1.31 12.28
C TYR A 201 -0.72 0.85 13.37
N TYR A 202 -1.44 -0.24 13.08
CA TYR A 202 -2.44 -0.85 13.98
C TYR A 202 -1.92 -2.15 14.61
N ASN A 203 -0.60 -2.21 14.88
CA ASN A 203 -0.01 -3.43 15.43
C ASN A 203 -0.60 -3.83 16.78
N ASP A 204 -0.89 -2.87 17.65
CA ASP A 204 -1.39 -3.11 19.00
C ASP A 204 -2.81 -3.70 18.99
N GLU A 205 -3.67 -3.25 18.08
CA GLU A 205 -5.01 -3.76 17.87
C GLU A 205 -4.99 -5.15 17.21
N LEU A 206 -4.18 -5.29 16.16
CA LEU A 206 -4.11 -6.52 15.38
C LEU A 206 -3.45 -7.68 16.13
N GLN A 207 -2.45 -7.44 16.98
CA GLN A 207 -1.58 -8.49 17.53
C GLN A 207 -2.29 -9.43 18.52
N GLY A 208 -3.33 -8.96 19.22
CA GLY A 208 -3.99 -9.68 20.29
C GLY A 208 -3.10 -9.91 21.52
N THR A 209 -3.58 -10.68 22.46
CA THR A 209 -2.85 -10.97 23.70
C THR A 209 -2.66 -12.48 23.84
N ALA A 210 -1.40 -12.92 23.89
CA ALA A 210 -1.07 -14.32 24.04
C ALA A 210 -1.58 -14.89 25.38
N GLY A 211 -2.16 -16.06 25.35
CA GLY A 211 -2.52 -16.84 26.52
C GLY A 211 -1.32 -17.61 27.09
N ALA A 212 -1.54 -18.24 28.22
CA ALA A 212 -0.53 -19.09 28.84
C ALA A 212 -1.17 -20.30 29.52
N VAL A 213 -0.59 -21.48 29.31
CA VAL A 213 -0.90 -22.69 30.07
C VAL A 213 0.22 -22.92 31.08
N ILE A 214 -0.08 -22.75 32.35
CA ILE A 214 0.87 -22.99 33.44
C ILE A 214 0.64 -24.40 33.99
N THR A 215 1.55 -25.31 33.67
CA THR A 215 1.51 -26.70 34.18
C THR A 215 2.61 -26.91 35.22
N THR A 216 2.33 -27.67 36.28
CA THR A 216 3.34 -28.05 37.27
C THR A 216 4.18 -29.23 36.79
N LYS A 217 5.52 -29.07 36.79
CA LYS A 217 6.47 -30.18 36.54
C LYS A 217 6.79 -30.92 37.85
N GLY A 218 6.52 -32.22 37.89
CA GLY A 218 7.11 -33.11 38.90
C GLY A 218 8.57 -33.43 38.56
N ASN A 219 9.50 -33.30 39.52
CA ASN A 219 10.93 -33.55 39.33
C ASN A 219 11.32 -35.02 39.16
N TYR A 220 10.38 -35.94 39.22
CA TYR A 220 10.51 -37.40 38.96
C TYR A 220 9.19 -37.87 38.39
N GLU A 221 9.17 -38.63 37.32
CA GLU A 221 8.11 -39.28 36.54
C GLU A 221 6.84 -39.75 37.28
N THR A 222 6.57 -39.25 38.44
CA THR A 222 5.33 -39.48 39.20
C THR A 222 4.41 -38.30 38.96
N GLN A 223 3.28 -38.56 38.28
CA GLN A 223 2.13 -37.67 38.28
C GLN A 223 1.86 -37.28 39.74
N MET A 224 2.07 -35.98 40.06
CA MET A 224 1.58 -35.47 41.35
C MET A 224 0.06 -35.64 41.36
N LEU A 225 -0.47 -36.14 42.47
CA LEU A 225 -1.89 -36.37 42.74
C LEU A 225 -2.74 -35.06 42.68
N TYR A 226 -2.11 -33.92 42.44
CA TYR A 226 -2.73 -32.64 42.22
C TYR A 226 -1.94 -31.88 41.11
N SER A 227 -2.36 -32.08 39.85
CA SER A 227 -1.92 -31.21 38.73
C SER A 227 -2.63 -29.87 38.86
N TYR A 228 -1.90 -28.83 39.25
CA TYR A 228 -2.38 -27.45 39.16
C TYR A 228 -2.14 -27.00 37.70
N GLU A 229 -3.21 -26.90 36.96
CA GLU A 229 -3.20 -26.35 35.60
C GLU A 229 -3.99 -25.04 35.62
N LYS A 230 -3.34 -23.94 35.31
CA LYS A 230 -3.99 -22.64 35.18
C LYS A 230 -3.91 -22.22 33.73
N TYR A 231 -5.06 -22.12 33.13
CA TYR A 231 -5.22 -21.69 31.76
C TYR A 231 -5.53 -20.19 31.73
N TYR A 232 -4.71 -19.43 31.04
CA TYR A 232 -5.00 -18.05 30.66
C TYR A 232 -5.36 -18.06 29.18
N GLN A 233 -6.59 -17.73 28.87
CA GLN A 233 -7.07 -17.73 27.50
C GLN A 233 -6.33 -16.67 26.68
N ALA A 234 -5.90 -17.00 25.45
CA ALA A 234 -5.47 -16.02 24.48
C ALA A 234 -6.67 -15.16 24.05
N SER A 235 -6.46 -13.89 23.82
CA SER A 235 -7.43 -13.00 23.18
C SER A 235 -6.90 -12.68 21.80
N ASP A 236 -7.64 -13.08 20.77
CA ASP A 236 -7.29 -12.77 19.38
C ASP A 236 -7.31 -11.26 19.16
N GLY A 237 -6.54 -10.80 18.18
CA GLY A 237 -6.48 -9.40 17.82
C GLY A 237 -7.75 -8.93 17.14
N ASP A 238 -7.97 -7.63 17.21
CA ASP A 238 -9.12 -6.97 16.60
C ASP A 238 -8.97 -6.95 15.08
N SER A 239 -10.08 -7.13 14.37
CA SER A 239 -10.14 -7.08 12.92
C SER A 239 -10.34 -5.65 12.42
N ILE A 240 -9.77 -5.32 11.27
CA ILE A 240 -9.80 -3.99 10.68
C ILE A 240 -10.56 -4.04 9.36
N HIS A 241 -11.54 -3.17 9.18
CA HIS A 241 -12.25 -2.96 7.93
C HIS A 241 -11.76 -1.67 7.28
N LEU A 242 -11.39 -1.76 6.00
CA LEU A 242 -10.81 -0.65 5.26
C LEU A 242 -11.88 0.11 4.46
N THR A 243 -11.55 1.34 4.07
CA THR A 243 -12.26 2.10 3.04
C THR A 243 -11.84 1.68 1.63
N LEU A 244 -10.72 0.95 1.51
CA LEU A 244 -10.22 0.43 0.24
C LEU A 244 -11.20 -0.54 -0.39
N ASP A 245 -11.35 -0.40 -1.70
CA ASP A 245 -12.10 -1.32 -2.55
C ASP A 245 -11.13 -2.09 -3.44
N THR A 246 -11.05 -3.40 -3.27
CA THR A 246 -10.11 -4.26 -4.02
C THR A 246 -10.31 -4.18 -5.53
N THR A 247 -11.55 -3.98 -6.00
CA THR A 247 -11.87 -3.83 -7.43
C THR A 247 -11.38 -2.50 -7.96
N VAL A 248 -11.61 -1.40 -7.24
CA VAL A 248 -11.10 -0.06 -7.61
C VAL A 248 -9.58 -0.04 -7.58
N GLN A 249 -8.97 -0.65 -6.55
CA GLN A 249 -7.53 -0.80 -6.43
C GLN A 249 -6.92 -1.54 -7.63
N TYR A 250 -7.56 -2.64 -8.04
CA TYR A 250 -7.13 -3.41 -9.21
C TYR A 250 -7.18 -2.58 -10.51
N TYR A 251 -8.27 -1.84 -10.75
CA TYR A 251 -8.37 -1.00 -11.94
C TYR A 251 -7.35 0.14 -11.93
N LEU A 252 -7.14 0.79 -10.78
CA LEU A 252 -6.11 1.82 -10.64
C LEU A 252 -4.73 1.25 -10.98
N GLN A 253 -4.34 0.14 -10.36
CA GLN A 253 -3.05 -0.51 -10.56
C GLN A 253 -2.86 -0.96 -12.02
N LYS A 254 -3.85 -1.60 -12.61
CA LYS A 254 -3.84 -2.07 -14.00
C LYS A 254 -3.66 -0.93 -15.01
N GLN A 255 -4.44 0.14 -14.90
CA GLN A 255 -4.36 1.25 -15.85
C GLN A 255 -3.06 2.04 -15.69
N MET A 256 -2.53 2.13 -14.47
CA MET A 256 -1.21 2.70 -14.21
C MET A 256 -0.09 1.84 -14.81
N GLN A 257 -0.15 0.52 -14.65
CA GLN A 257 0.84 -0.41 -15.24
C GLN A 257 0.80 -0.31 -16.77
N ASP A 258 -0.40 -0.34 -17.37
CA ASP A 258 -0.57 -0.13 -18.81
C ASP A 258 0.08 1.19 -19.32
N ALA A 259 0.04 2.25 -18.50
CA ALA A 259 0.66 3.52 -18.85
C ALA A 259 2.18 3.47 -18.69
N VAL A 260 2.68 2.84 -17.63
CA VAL A 260 4.13 2.64 -17.41
C VAL A 260 4.73 1.86 -18.57
N ASP A 261 4.13 0.75 -18.96
CA ASP A 261 4.60 -0.08 -20.06
C ASP A 261 4.55 0.67 -21.40
N ARG A 262 3.46 1.41 -21.66
CA ARG A 262 3.26 2.15 -22.91
C ARG A 262 4.24 3.29 -23.10
N TYR A 263 4.51 4.04 -22.05
CA TYR A 263 5.34 5.25 -22.08
C TYR A 263 6.75 5.00 -21.56
N ASP A 264 7.10 3.76 -21.28
CA ASP A 264 8.41 3.34 -20.74
C ASP A 264 8.81 4.23 -19.56
N VAL A 265 7.97 4.25 -18.51
CA VAL A 265 8.14 5.18 -17.39
C VAL A 265 9.24 4.67 -16.44
N LEU A 266 10.36 5.38 -16.41
CA LEU A 266 11.61 4.89 -15.79
C LEU A 266 11.58 4.86 -14.26
N ASN A 267 10.83 5.76 -13.62
CA ASN A 267 10.75 5.86 -12.15
C ASN A 267 9.39 5.44 -11.58
N GLY A 268 8.60 4.67 -12.35
CA GLY A 268 7.31 4.15 -11.95
C GLY A 268 6.22 5.22 -11.87
N ALA A 269 5.13 4.89 -11.20
CA ALA A 269 3.96 5.74 -11.09
C ALA A 269 3.31 5.60 -9.70
N PHE A 270 2.50 6.60 -9.35
CA PHE A 270 1.67 6.56 -8.15
C PHE A 270 0.30 7.18 -8.42
N GLY A 271 -0.71 6.72 -7.69
CA GLY A 271 -2.08 7.19 -7.86
C GLY A 271 -2.94 7.02 -6.61
N ILE A 272 -3.97 7.86 -6.49
CA ILE A 272 -4.92 7.88 -5.38
C ILE A 272 -6.33 8.06 -5.94
N VAL A 273 -7.29 7.31 -5.40
CA VAL A 273 -8.73 7.53 -5.55
C VAL A 273 -9.30 7.88 -4.18
N MET A 274 -9.79 9.10 -4.02
CA MET A 274 -10.35 9.61 -2.76
C MET A 274 -11.81 10.01 -2.94
N ASN A 275 -12.67 9.61 -2.01
CA ASN A 275 -14.02 10.16 -1.90
C ASN A 275 -13.93 11.55 -1.25
N CYS A 276 -14.19 12.60 -2.02
CA CYS A 276 -14.05 13.99 -1.55
C CYS A 276 -15.18 14.43 -0.61
N LYS A 277 -16.28 13.67 -0.50
CA LYS A 277 -17.38 13.95 0.44
C LYS A 277 -17.09 13.41 1.84
N THR A 278 -16.38 12.27 1.94
CA THR A 278 -16.17 11.55 3.21
C THR A 278 -14.72 11.64 3.73
N GLY A 279 -13.75 11.77 2.85
CA GLY A 279 -12.32 11.64 3.18
C GLY A 279 -11.77 10.22 3.02
N GLU A 280 -12.59 9.24 2.64
CA GLU A 280 -12.20 7.85 2.43
C GLU A 280 -11.21 7.73 1.29
N ILE A 281 -10.14 6.98 1.52
CA ILE A 281 -9.24 6.52 0.47
C ILE A 281 -9.80 5.21 -0.09
N VAL A 282 -10.34 5.27 -1.30
CA VAL A 282 -10.96 4.11 -1.96
C VAL A 282 -9.92 3.21 -2.62
N ALA A 283 -8.84 3.81 -3.15
CA ALA A 283 -7.67 3.11 -3.66
C ALA A 283 -6.43 4.00 -3.58
N MET A 284 -5.27 3.38 -3.40
CA MET A 284 -3.97 4.06 -3.41
C MET A 284 -2.89 3.09 -3.89
N CYS A 285 -2.08 3.50 -4.85
CA CYS A 285 -1.10 2.63 -5.49
C CYS A 285 0.23 3.35 -5.70
N THR A 286 1.31 2.62 -5.44
CA THR A 286 2.67 2.94 -5.91
C THR A 286 3.15 1.75 -6.74
N LEU A 287 3.48 1.95 -8.01
CA LEU A 287 4.01 0.88 -8.85
C LEU A 287 5.47 0.54 -8.50
N GLY A 288 5.88 -0.67 -8.81
CA GLY A 288 7.09 -1.28 -8.29
C GLY A 288 6.83 -1.94 -6.92
N SER A 289 5.64 -2.56 -6.79
CA SER A 289 5.15 -3.22 -5.59
C SER A 289 5.89 -4.52 -5.27
N TYR A 290 5.51 -5.19 -4.22
CA TYR A 290 6.09 -6.45 -3.72
C TYR A 290 4.97 -7.36 -3.21
N ASP A 291 5.25 -8.67 -3.08
CA ASP A 291 4.35 -9.58 -2.39
C ASP A 291 4.64 -9.57 -0.87
N PRO A 292 3.69 -9.18 -0.01
CA PRO A 292 3.87 -9.22 1.44
C PRO A 292 4.13 -10.63 2.00
N ASN A 293 3.75 -11.70 1.27
CA ASN A 293 4.07 -13.07 1.65
C ASN A 293 5.57 -13.36 1.51
N ASP A 294 6.27 -12.67 0.60
CA ASP A 294 7.72 -12.77 0.40
C ASP A 294 8.36 -11.36 0.30
N TYR A 295 8.13 -10.55 1.30
CA TYR A 295 8.55 -9.15 1.36
C TYR A 295 10.06 -8.94 1.26
N GLN A 296 10.87 -9.98 1.44
CA GLN A 296 12.33 -9.91 1.37
C GLN A 296 12.86 -10.06 -0.04
N GLU A 297 12.11 -10.61 -0.97
CA GLU A 297 12.48 -10.69 -2.38
C GLU A 297 12.49 -9.30 -3.03
N ILE A 298 13.38 -9.13 -4.01
CA ILE A 298 13.49 -7.90 -4.79
C ILE A 298 12.83 -8.16 -6.14
N TYR A 299 11.71 -7.48 -6.39
CA TYR A 299 10.87 -7.70 -7.57
C TYR A 299 11.33 -6.91 -8.79
N ASP A 300 12.10 -5.82 -8.59
CA ASP A 300 12.72 -5.05 -9.68
C ASP A 300 13.89 -5.86 -10.28
N GLU A 301 13.73 -6.33 -11.52
CA GLU A 301 14.71 -7.22 -12.19
C GLU A 301 16.05 -6.54 -12.41
N ASP A 302 16.06 -5.24 -12.70
CA ASP A 302 17.29 -4.49 -12.94
C ASP A 302 18.07 -4.33 -11.63
N LEU A 303 17.38 -3.99 -10.54
CA LEU A 303 18.00 -3.91 -9.21
C LEU A 303 18.49 -5.28 -8.75
N ARG A 304 17.73 -6.35 -8.99
CA ARG A 304 18.13 -7.73 -8.66
C ARG A 304 19.43 -8.10 -9.38
N THR A 305 19.50 -7.83 -10.68
CA THR A 305 20.70 -8.09 -11.49
C THR A 305 21.92 -7.31 -10.96
N GLN A 306 21.76 -6.02 -10.66
CA GLN A 306 22.83 -5.19 -10.08
C GLN A 306 23.31 -5.73 -8.73
N ILE A 307 22.40 -6.18 -7.88
CA ILE A 307 22.70 -6.75 -6.56
C ILE A 307 23.44 -8.08 -6.69
N GLU A 308 23.04 -8.94 -7.63
CA GLU A 308 23.76 -10.19 -7.93
C GLU A 308 25.20 -9.95 -8.42
N GLU A 309 25.41 -8.92 -9.24
CA GLU A 309 26.74 -8.49 -9.64
C GLU A 309 27.59 -8.04 -8.45
N LEU A 310 27.00 -7.27 -7.52
CA LEU A 310 27.71 -6.84 -6.28
C LEU A 310 28.07 -8.04 -5.41
N TYR A 311 27.18 -9.00 -5.25
CA TYR A 311 27.43 -10.25 -4.53
C TYR A 311 28.61 -11.04 -5.16
N THR A 312 28.53 -11.25 -6.47
CA THR A 312 29.58 -11.95 -7.22
C THR A 312 30.94 -11.25 -7.10
N LYS A 313 30.95 -9.91 -7.11
CA LYS A 313 32.16 -9.11 -6.92
C LYS A 313 32.71 -9.26 -5.51
N ALA A 314 31.85 -9.34 -4.49
CA ALA A 314 32.26 -9.54 -3.10
C ALA A 314 32.85 -10.94 -2.88
N GLU A 315 32.27 -11.99 -3.47
CA GLU A 315 32.76 -13.36 -3.37
C GLU A 315 34.14 -13.56 -4.00
N LYS A 316 34.44 -12.83 -5.08
CA LYS A 316 35.75 -12.89 -5.75
C LYS A 316 36.88 -12.23 -4.94
N GLN A 317 36.59 -11.50 -3.86
CA GLN A 317 37.61 -10.92 -3.00
C GLN A 317 38.25 -11.99 -2.08
N PRO A 318 39.52 -11.85 -1.74
CA PRO A 318 40.19 -12.80 -0.85
C PRO A 318 39.48 -12.88 0.51
N GLU A 319 39.38 -14.10 1.06
CA GLU A 319 38.81 -14.31 2.39
C GLU A 319 39.57 -13.49 3.45
N ASN A 320 38.83 -12.97 4.41
CA ASN A 320 39.34 -12.15 5.51
C ASN A 320 40.06 -10.84 5.10
N SER A 321 39.86 -10.35 3.86
CA SER A 321 40.41 -9.06 3.41
C SER A 321 39.44 -7.90 3.72
N THR A 322 39.98 -6.71 3.93
CA THR A 322 39.19 -5.46 4.04
C THR A 322 38.34 -5.23 2.81
N ALA A 323 38.91 -5.53 1.64
CA ALA A 323 38.19 -5.41 0.35
C ALA A 323 36.93 -6.31 0.28
N ARG A 324 36.99 -7.54 0.86
CA ARG A 324 35.80 -8.41 0.94
C ARG A 324 34.73 -7.82 1.87
N THR A 325 35.15 -7.32 3.03
CA THR A 325 34.23 -6.68 3.98
C THR A 325 33.56 -5.46 3.37
N GLU A 326 34.29 -4.58 2.69
CA GLU A 326 33.76 -3.40 2.02
C GLU A 326 32.79 -3.78 0.88
N ALA A 327 33.12 -4.81 0.08
CA ALA A 327 32.26 -5.28 -0.99
C ALA A 327 30.95 -5.90 -0.49
N PHE A 328 30.99 -6.70 0.60
CA PHE A 328 29.78 -7.22 1.24
C PHE A 328 28.94 -6.11 1.91
N ASN A 329 29.58 -5.07 2.47
CA ASN A 329 28.85 -3.92 2.99
C ASN A 329 28.10 -3.18 1.87
N ALA A 330 28.72 -3.02 0.70
CA ALA A 330 28.08 -2.41 -0.47
C ALA A 330 26.88 -3.27 -0.98
N TYR A 331 27.07 -4.59 -1.06
CA TYR A 331 25.98 -5.52 -1.38
C TYR A 331 24.81 -5.41 -0.38
N ASN A 332 25.08 -5.50 0.92
CA ASN A 332 24.07 -5.41 1.96
C ASN A 332 23.33 -4.06 1.95
N ALA A 333 24.06 -2.97 1.67
CA ALA A 333 23.45 -1.65 1.51
C ALA A 333 22.49 -1.62 0.30
N ALA A 334 22.92 -2.16 -0.84
CA ALA A 334 22.09 -2.22 -2.04
C ALA A 334 20.82 -3.05 -1.84
N VAL A 335 20.92 -4.22 -1.19
CA VAL A 335 19.76 -5.06 -0.82
C VAL A 335 18.78 -4.29 0.06
N ARG A 336 19.30 -3.65 1.12
CA ARG A 336 18.48 -2.85 2.03
C ARG A 336 17.77 -1.72 1.30
N ASP A 337 18.50 -0.95 0.50
CA ASP A 337 17.97 0.22 -0.19
C ASP A 337 16.93 -0.17 -1.26
N ALA A 338 17.12 -1.30 -1.96
CA ALA A 338 16.14 -1.86 -2.89
C ALA A 338 14.84 -2.27 -2.18
N ARG A 339 14.94 -2.96 -1.03
CA ARG A 339 13.78 -3.33 -0.23
C ARG A 339 13.03 -2.12 0.30
N LEU A 340 13.72 -1.14 0.86
CA LEU A 340 13.10 0.10 1.32
C LEU A 340 12.41 0.87 0.20
N LYS A 341 12.95 0.82 -1.04
CA LYS A 341 12.33 1.43 -2.22
C LYS A 341 11.00 0.79 -2.54
N GLN A 342 10.90 -0.54 -2.59
CA GLN A 342 9.66 -1.25 -2.95
C GLN A 342 8.59 -1.22 -1.85
N TRP A 343 8.98 -1.14 -0.55
CA TRP A 343 8.04 -1.04 0.56
C TRP A 343 7.45 0.35 0.72
N ARG A 344 8.13 1.37 0.16
CA ARG A 344 7.77 2.77 0.34
C ARG A 344 6.45 3.13 -0.34
N ASN A 345 5.51 3.70 0.41
CA ASN A 345 4.29 4.28 -0.14
C ASN A 345 4.53 5.73 -0.57
N ARG A 346 4.80 5.95 -1.86
CA ARG A 346 5.11 7.28 -2.42
C ARG A 346 3.95 8.26 -2.28
N CYS A 347 2.72 7.77 -2.16
CA CYS A 347 1.54 8.62 -2.05
C CYS A 347 1.53 9.45 -0.76
N VAL A 348 2.14 8.93 0.32
CA VAL A 348 2.16 9.58 1.65
C VAL A 348 3.55 10.06 2.05
N SER A 349 4.62 9.41 1.55
CA SER A 349 5.99 9.67 2.01
C SER A 349 6.83 10.55 1.09
N ASP A 350 6.43 10.75 -0.18
CA ASP A 350 7.22 11.47 -1.17
C ASP A 350 6.54 12.78 -1.60
N GLY A 351 7.26 13.88 -1.47
CA GLY A 351 6.84 15.14 -2.07
C GLY A 351 7.30 15.25 -3.53
N TYR A 352 6.44 15.73 -4.40
CA TYR A 352 6.77 16.01 -5.81
C TYR A 352 6.31 17.40 -6.22
N GLU A 353 6.89 17.97 -7.28
CA GLU A 353 6.42 19.24 -7.84
C GLU A 353 5.13 19.00 -8.64
N PRO A 354 3.96 19.53 -8.18
CA PRO A 354 2.67 19.24 -8.80
C PRO A 354 2.46 19.93 -10.15
N GLY A 355 3.30 20.93 -10.45
CA GLY A 355 3.16 21.74 -11.66
C GLY A 355 1.76 22.36 -11.78
N SER A 356 1.22 22.35 -12.98
CA SER A 356 -0.04 23.04 -13.28
C SER A 356 -1.29 22.50 -12.58
N THR A 357 -1.24 21.33 -11.92
CA THR A 357 -2.36 20.88 -11.06
C THR A 357 -2.55 21.81 -9.87
N PHE A 358 -1.48 22.42 -9.37
CA PHE A 358 -1.52 23.40 -8.28
C PHE A 358 -2.28 24.69 -8.61
N LYS A 359 -2.46 24.99 -9.88
CA LYS A 359 -3.23 26.17 -10.34
C LYS A 359 -4.68 26.15 -9.85
N ILE A 360 -5.25 24.96 -9.59
CA ILE A 360 -6.56 24.81 -8.93
C ILE A 360 -6.57 25.53 -7.58
N LEU A 361 -5.57 25.27 -6.75
CA LEU A 361 -5.47 25.86 -5.40
C LEU A 361 -5.17 27.34 -5.44
N THR A 362 -4.27 27.77 -6.35
CA THR A 362 -3.94 29.19 -6.56
C THR A 362 -5.16 29.97 -6.99
N LEU A 363 -5.96 29.44 -7.94
CA LEU A 363 -7.16 30.14 -8.43
C LEU A 363 -8.25 30.17 -7.36
N ALA A 364 -8.46 29.08 -6.63
CA ALA A 364 -9.40 29.03 -5.51
C ALA A 364 -9.06 30.09 -4.44
N ALA A 365 -7.79 30.20 -4.04
CA ALA A 365 -7.31 31.21 -3.11
C ALA A 365 -7.52 32.64 -3.65
N ALA A 366 -7.25 32.86 -4.93
CA ALA A 366 -7.38 34.18 -5.57
C ALA A 366 -8.86 34.64 -5.68
N LEU A 367 -9.77 33.73 -6.03
CA LEU A 367 -11.22 34.00 -6.08
C LEU A 367 -11.80 34.24 -4.70
N ASP A 368 -11.52 33.35 -3.74
CA ASP A 368 -12.08 33.42 -2.39
C ASP A 368 -11.60 34.68 -1.62
N SER A 369 -10.33 35.04 -1.81
CA SER A 369 -9.79 36.31 -1.24
C SER A 369 -10.28 37.59 -1.94
N GLY A 370 -10.99 37.46 -3.05
CA GLY A 370 -11.40 38.61 -3.87
C GLY A 370 -10.25 39.29 -4.62
N ALA A 371 -9.07 38.68 -4.69
CA ALA A 371 -7.91 39.22 -5.42
C ALA A 371 -8.12 39.23 -6.94
N VAL A 372 -8.92 38.29 -7.43
CA VAL A 372 -9.42 38.22 -8.81
C VAL A 372 -10.88 37.84 -8.85
N THR A 373 -11.55 38.13 -9.96
CA THR A 373 -12.93 37.74 -10.25
C THR A 373 -12.99 36.92 -11.53
N THR A 374 -14.10 36.25 -11.80
CA THR A 374 -14.32 35.52 -13.07
C THR A 374 -14.34 36.44 -14.27
N ALA A 375 -14.63 37.75 -14.10
CA ALA A 375 -14.68 38.77 -15.15
C ALA A 375 -13.31 39.37 -15.49
N ASP A 376 -12.28 39.11 -14.66
CA ASP A 376 -10.93 39.61 -14.93
C ASP A 376 -10.34 38.95 -16.18
N THR A 377 -9.50 39.71 -16.88
CA THR A 377 -8.79 39.29 -18.08
C THR A 377 -7.29 39.47 -17.94
N PHE A 378 -6.55 38.57 -18.58
CA PHE A 378 -5.09 38.54 -18.61
C PHE A 378 -4.62 38.47 -20.06
N TYR A 379 -3.45 39.03 -20.35
CA TYR A 379 -2.85 38.92 -21.67
C TYR A 379 -1.59 38.08 -21.63
N CYS A 380 -1.50 37.10 -22.50
CA CYS A 380 -0.33 36.23 -22.66
C CYS A 380 0.29 36.39 -24.06
N GLY A 381 1.45 37.00 -24.12
CA GLY A 381 2.25 37.15 -25.36
C GLY A 381 3.26 36.00 -25.60
N GLY A 382 3.17 34.88 -24.85
CA GLY A 382 4.09 33.77 -24.93
C GLY A 382 5.31 33.90 -24.01
N SER A 383 5.76 35.12 -23.73
CA SER A 383 6.82 35.41 -22.76
C SER A 383 6.64 36.80 -22.17
N GLU A 384 7.10 36.99 -20.92
CA GLU A 384 7.00 38.28 -20.25
C GLU A 384 8.17 38.51 -19.29
N LYS A 385 8.68 39.78 -19.26
CA LYS A 385 9.63 40.22 -18.24
C LYS A 385 8.84 40.82 -17.07
N ILE A 386 8.77 40.07 -15.96
CA ILE A 386 8.06 40.53 -14.76
C ILE A 386 9.06 41.30 -13.87
N GLU A 387 8.63 42.43 -13.31
CA GLU A 387 9.42 43.20 -12.36
C GLU A 387 9.71 42.36 -11.09
N GLY A 388 10.96 42.43 -10.62
CA GLY A 388 11.42 41.63 -9.49
C GLY A 388 11.82 40.18 -9.81
N ARG A 389 11.80 39.81 -11.11
CA ARG A 389 12.32 38.54 -11.59
C ARG A 389 13.47 38.75 -12.58
N GLU A 390 14.61 38.07 -12.35
CA GLU A 390 15.78 38.19 -13.21
C GLU A 390 15.56 37.56 -14.59
N GLN A 391 14.94 36.39 -14.62
CA GLN A 391 14.69 35.66 -15.86
C GLN A 391 13.35 36.02 -16.49
N ILE A 392 13.27 35.98 -17.81
CA ILE A 392 12.01 36.08 -18.55
C ILE A 392 11.14 34.85 -18.18
N LEU A 393 9.87 35.09 -17.90
CA LEU A 393 8.89 34.04 -17.74
C LEU A 393 8.38 33.61 -19.11
N ASN A 394 8.48 32.33 -19.41
CA ASN A 394 7.93 31.75 -20.63
C ASN A 394 6.64 31.01 -20.33
N CYS A 395 5.64 31.17 -21.18
CA CYS A 395 4.50 30.28 -21.22
C CYS A 395 4.88 29.03 -22.03
N TRP A 396 4.24 27.89 -21.74
CA TRP A 396 4.43 26.69 -22.55
C TRP A 396 4.03 26.92 -24.03
N ASN A 397 2.98 27.72 -24.25
CA ASN A 397 2.63 28.21 -25.59
C ASN A 397 3.47 29.46 -25.93
N HIS A 398 4.57 29.27 -26.63
CA HIS A 398 5.49 30.38 -27.01
C HIS A 398 4.87 31.40 -27.97
N ALA A 399 3.80 31.03 -28.71
CA ALA A 399 3.04 31.96 -29.54
C ALA A 399 2.12 32.89 -28.71
N GLY A 400 1.90 32.54 -27.43
CA GLY A 400 0.99 33.23 -26.53
C GLY A 400 -0.46 32.80 -26.69
N HIS A 401 -1.27 33.05 -25.66
CA HIS A 401 -2.70 32.77 -25.66
C HIS A 401 -3.57 33.98 -26.04
N GLY A 402 -2.96 35.15 -26.16
CA GLY A 402 -3.65 36.43 -26.35
C GLY A 402 -4.37 36.88 -25.08
N SER A 403 -5.51 37.55 -25.24
CA SER A 403 -6.39 37.93 -24.14
C SER A 403 -7.24 36.74 -23.69
N GLU A 404 -7.24 36.43 -22.39
CA GLU A 404 -7.96 35.30 -21.82
C GLU A 404 -8.63 35.70 -20.49
N THR A 405 -9.81 35.15 -20.21
CA THR A 405 -10.51 35.32 -18.93
C THR A 405 -9.84 34.51 -17.85
N THR A 406 -10.22 34.72 -16.59
CA THR A 406 -9.75 33.92 -15.45
C THR A 406 -10.01 32.44 -15.65
N ALA A 407 -11.19 32.04 -16.18
CA ALA A 407 -11.51 30.66 -16.51
C ALA A 407 -10.63 30.12 -17.64
N GLN A 408 -10.47 30.87 -18.72
CA GLN A 408 -9.62 30.52 -19.87
C GLN A 408 -8.16 30.37 -19.48
N ALA A 409 -7.68 31.14 -18.48
CA ALA A 409 -6.33 30.98 -17.95
C ALA A 409 -6.09 29.61 -17.34
N LEU A 410 -7.10 29.00 -16.63
CA LEU A 410 -7.02 27.64 -16.12
C LEU A 410 -7.20 26.61 -17.23
N GLN A 411 -8.18 26.82 -18.15
CA GLN A 411 -8.42 25.95 -19.31
C GLN A 411 -7.18 25.74 -20.15
N LYS A 412 -6.49 26.85 -20.48
CA LYS A 412 -5.28 26.86 -21.32
C LYS A 412 -3.99 26.67 -20.52
N SER A 413 -4.11 26.48 -19.20
CA SER A 413 -2.94 26.32 -18.32
C SER A 413 -1.89 27.42 -18.46
N CYS A 414 -2.31 28.68 -18.62
CA CYS A 414 -1.42 29.81 -18.95
C CYS A 414 -0.51 30.19 -17.77
N ASN A 415 0.83 30.06 -17.93
CA ASN A 415 1.79 30.40 -16.89
C ASN A 415 1.85 31.91 -16.61
N ILE A 416 1.70 32.75 -17.64
CA ILE A 416 1.77 34.22 -17.52
C ILE A 416 0.54 34.72 -16.74
N ALA A 417 -0.66 34.27 -17.11
CA ALA A 417 -1.87 34.61 -16.36
C ALA A 417 -1.77 34.22 -14.89
N PHE A 418 -1.29 32.98 -14.58
CA PHE A 418 -1.12 32.51 -13.21
C PHE A 418 -0.02 33.25 -12.45
N ALA A 419 1.01 33.72 -13.10
CA ALA A 419 1.98 34.62 -12.45
C ALA A 419 1.28 35.92 -12.00
N HIS A 420 0.45 36.54 -12.85
CA HIS A 420 -0.31 37.74 -12.50
C HIS A 420 -1.39 37.48 -11.44
N ILE A 421 -2.09 36.32 -11.49
CA ILE A 421 -3.04 35.90 -10.47
C ILE A 421 -2.33 35.77 -9.12
N GLY A 422 -1.17 35.09 -9.06
CA GLY A 422 -0.39 34.96 -7.83
C GLY A 422 0.14 36.31 -7.31
N LEU A 423 0.58 37.19 -8.19
CA LEU A 423 1.03 38.54 -7.81
C LEU A 423 -0.11 39.41 -7.26
N ARG A 424 -1.33 39.33 -7.84
CA ARG A 424 -2.52 40.02 -7.33
C ARG A 424 -2.98 39.43 -5.98
N THR A 425 -2.94 38.13 -5.82
CA THR A 425 -3.25 37.44 -4.55
C THR A 425 -2.25 37.86 -3.46
N GLY A 426 -0.99 38.01 -3.83
CA GLY A 426 0.11 38.35 -2.92
C GLY A 426 0.62 37.13 -2.12
N GLY A 427 1.94 37.12 -1.89
CA GLY A 427 2.62 35.97 -1.30
C GLY A 427 2.17 35.63 0.11
N GLY A 428 1.78 36.62 0.92
CA GLY A 428 1.25 36.37 2.25
C GLY A 428 -0.11 35.67 2.23
N THR A 429 -1.03 36.13 1.40
CA THR A 429 -2.37 35.54 1.23
C THR A 429 -2.28 34.14 0.64
N LEU A 430 -1.49 33.96 -0.43
CA LEU A 430 -1.30 32.62 -1.02
C LEU A 430 -0.72 31.62 0.00
N TYR A 431 0.26 32.04 0.81
CA TYR A 431 0.81 31.22 1.88
C TYR A 431 -0.27 30.82 2.90
N ASP A 432 -1.10 31.78 3.35
CA ASP A 432 -2.12 31.54 4.35
C ASP A 432 -3.19 30.54 3.84
N TYR A 433 -3.59 30.63 2.55
CA TYR A 433 -4.46 29.64 1.91
C TYR A 433 -3.79 28.27 1.73
N CYS A 434 -2.53 28.21 1.29
CA CYS A 434 -1.81 26.95 1.16
C CYS A 434 -1.68 26.21 2.51
N ARG A 435 -1.46 26.99 3.60
CA ARG A 435 -1.48 26.43 4.95
C ARG A 435 -2.88 25.96 5.34
N ALA A 436 -3.92 26.74 5.03
CA ALA A 436 -5.30 26.36 5.29
C ALA A 436 -5.71 25.09 4.53
N PHE A 437 -5.19 24.88 3.32
CA PHE A 437 -5.35 23.65 2.54
C PHE A 437 -4.52 22.45 3.08
N GLY A 438 -3.76 22.60 4.17
CA GLY A 438 -3.00 21.52 4.80
C GLY A 438 -1.68 21.14 4.12
N LEU A 439 -1.15 21.96 3.19
CA LEU A 439 0.05 21.62 2.39
C LEU A 439 1.38 21.72 3.16
N MET A 440 1.36 22.11 4.44
CA MET A 440 2.56 22.33 5.26
C MET A 440 2.56 21.48 6.53
N GLU A 441 1.59 20.62 6.69
CA GLU A 441 1.42 19.73 7.83
C GLU A 441 1.01 18.34 7.33
N GLN A 442 1.17 17.33 8.16
CA GLN A 442 0.65 15.99 7.85
C GLN A 442 -0.87 16.03 7.76
N THR A 443 -1.45 15.21 6.90
CA THR A 443 -2.92 15.15 6.72
C THR A 443 -3.60 14.43 7.87
N GLY A 444 -2.85 13.61 8.61
CA GLY A 444 -3.38 12.76 9.67
C GLY A 444 -3.89 11.40 9.17
N ILE A 445 -3.59 11.04 7.90
CA ILE A 445 -3.95 9.72 7.38
C ILE A 445 -3.37 8.61 8.27
N ASP A 446 -4.15 7.60 8.52
CA ASP A 446 -3.85 6.44 9.36
C ASP A 446 -2.87 5.45 8.70
N LEU A 447 -1.76 5.98 8.17
CA LEU A 447 -0.66 5.22 7.55
C LEU A 447 0.69 5.69 8.13
N PRO A 448 1.68 4.79 8.29
CA PRO A 448 3.00 5.18 8.77
C PRO A 448 3.80 5.95 7.71
N GLY A 449 4.77 6.72 8.16
CA GLY A 449 5.75 7.35 7.27
C GLY A 449 5.25 8.57 6.49
N GLU A 450 4.14 9.18 6.89
CA GLU A 450 3.62 10.38 6.26
C GLU A 450 4.60 11.55 6.39
N ALA A 451 4.91 12.19 5.25
CA ALA A 451 5.77 13.36 5.17
C ALA A 451 4.96 14.66 5.13
N SER A 452 5.52 15.73 5.65
CA SER A 452 4.87 17.07 5.64
C SER A 452 5.06 17.85 4.33
N GLY A 453 5.70 17.25 3.31
CA GLY A 453 6.05 17.96 2.08
C GLY A 453 7.11 19.06 2.28
N VAL A 454 7.36 19.82 1.22
CA VAL A 454 8.30 20.95 1.25
C VAL A 454 7.59 22.19 0.74
N PHE A 455 7.59 23.25 1.55
CA PHE A 455 6.97 24.53 1.20
C PHE A 455 7.86 25.71 1.60
N HIS A 456 7.63 26.89 0.99
CA HIS A 456 8.33 28.12 1.35
C HIS A 456 7.80 28.70 2.64
N THR A 457 8.63 29.51 3.35
CA THR A 457 8.15 30.29 4.51
C THR A 457 7.30 31.48 4.03
N ARG A 458 6.43 31.96 4.91
CA ARG A 458 5.57 33.12 4.63
C ARG A 458 6.38 34.36 4.25
N GLU A 459 7.48 34.61 4.97
CA GLU A 459 8.38 35.74 4.73
C GLU A 459 9.04 35.65 3.35
N ARG A 460 9.40 34.45 2.91
CA ARG A 460 10.03 34.22 1.62
C ARG A 460 9.08 34.54 0.45
N LEU A 461 7.82 34.11 0.55
CA LEU A 461 6.80 34.37 -0.48
C LEU A 461 6.34 35.85 -0.48
N ALA A 462 6.25 36.48 0.70
CA ALA A 462 5.78 37.87 0.85
C ALA A 462 6.86 38.91 0.52
N ASN A 463 8.14 38.56 0.46
CA ASN A 463 9.23 39.49 0.27
C ASN A 463 9.45 39.77 -1.22
N THR A 464 8.84 40.85 -1.72
CA THR A 464 8.99 41.28 -3.11
C THR A 464 10.31 42.06 -3.41
N ALA A 465 11.07 42.42 -2.36
CA ALA A 465 12.33 43.21 -2.52
C ALA A 465 13.56 42.33 -2.88
N SER A 466 13.42 41.01 -2.88
CA SER A 466 14.47 40.03 -3.20
C SER A 466 13.90 38.99 -4.15
N TYR A 467 14.41 37.76 -4.11
CA TYR A 467 13.92 36.67 -4.95
C TYR A 467 12.46 36.22 -4.65
N GLY A 468 11.76 36.85 -3.67
CA GLY A 468 10.38 36.49 -3.28
C GLY A 468 9.38 36.58 -4.44
N THR A 469 9.48 37.54 -5.33
CA THR A 469 8.65 37.62 -6.55
C THR A 469 8.82 36.37 -7.42
N SER A 470 10.06 35.89 -7.62
CA SER A 470 10.33 34.69 -8.39
C SER A 470 9.75 33.42 -7.72
N TYR A 471 9.86 33.32 -6.40
CA TYR A 471 9.27 32.19 -5.66
C TYR A 471 7.75 32.22 -5.67
N LEU A 472 7.14 33.40 -5.50
CA LEU A 472 5.68 33.56 -5.57
C LEU A 472 5.15 33.13 -6.93
N ILE A 473 5.77 33.62 -8.01
CA ILE A 473 5.41 33.24 -9.37
C ILE A 473 5.54 31.75 -9.59
N ALA A 474 6.67 31.14 -9.22
CA ALA A 474 6.90 29.71 -9.38
C ALA A 474 5.89 28.88 -8.57
N THR A 475 5.62 29.27 -7.33
CA THR A 475 4.62 28.62 -6.47
C THR A 475 3.22 28.73 -7.07
N SER A 476 2.85 29.86 -7.71
CA SER A 476 1.51 30.07 -8.29
C SER A 476 1.13 29.01 -9.35
N PHE A 477 2.11 28.37 -9.98
CA PHE A 477 1.88 27.30 -10.93
C PHE A 477 2.55 25.97 -10.51
N GLY A 478 2.82 25.79 -9.20
CA GLY A 478 3.18 24.52 -8.58
C GLY A 478 4.62 24.08 -8.77
N GLN A 479 5.56 25.05 -8.94
CA GLN A 479 7.00 24.76 -8.95
C GLN A 479 7.68 25.26 -7.67
N THR A 480 8.85 24.71 -7.35
CA THR A 480 9.64 25.02 -6.15
C THR A 480 9.02 24.63 -4.81
N ILE A 481 7.94 23.89 -4.85
CA ILE A 481 7.25 23.28 -3.70
C ILE A 481 7.04 21.80 -3.97
N LYS A 482 7.02 20.98 -2.93
CA LYS A 482 6.85 19.53 -3.04
C LYS A 482 5.84 19.02 -1.99
N PRO A 483 4.52 19.25 -2.17
CA PRO A 483 3.51 18.57 -1.37
C PRO A 483 3.55 17.07 -1.65
N THR A 484 3.08 16.27 -0.71
CA THR A 484 2.84 14.85 -0.98
C THR A 484 1.58 14.66 -1.83
N PRO A 485 1.45 13.55 -2.59
CA PRO A 485 0.25 13.26 -3.35
C PRO A 485 -1.03 13.30 -2.50
N ILE A 486 -1.00 12.77 -1.28
CA ILE A 486 -2.16 12.80 -0.39
C ILE A 486 -2.52 14.23 0.04
N GLN A 487 -1.54 15.08 0.36
CA GLN A 487 -1.81 16.48 0.65
C GLN A 487 -2.47 17.21 -0.54
N LEU A 488 -1.99 16.93 -1.75
CA LEU A 488 -2.52 17.57 -2.96
C LEU A 488 -3.96 17.12 -3.25
N VAL A 489 -4.24 15.83 -3.18
CA VAL A 489 -5.60 15.27 -3.41
C VAL A 489 -6.58 15.80 -2.36
N THR A 490 -6.19 15.81 -1.09
CA THR A 490 -7.01 16.32 0.01
C THR A 490 -7.31 17.81 -0.15
N ALA A 491 -6.30 18.60 -0.55
CA ALA A 491 -6.47 20.05 -0.81
C ALA A 491 -7.40 20.30 -2.02
N ILE A 492 -7.27 19.54 -3.12
CA ILE A 492 -8.12 19.66 -4.29
C ILE A 492 -9.56 19.18 -3.97
N SER A 493 -9.70 18.14 -3.17
CA SER A 493 -11.00 17.67 -2.66
C SER A 493 -11.73 18.79 -1.92
N ALA A 494 -11.01 19.56 -1.09
CA ALA A 494 -11.58 20.71 -0.42
C ALA A 494 -12.06 21.81 -1.38
N VAL A 495 -11.43 21.97 -2.54
CA VAL A 495 -11.89 22.97 -3.55
C VAL A 495 -13.26 22.60 -4.13
N VAL A 496 -13.59 21.32 -4.24
CA VAL A 496 -14.79 20.88 -4.98
C VAL A 496 -15.94 20.42 -4.07
N ASN A 497 -15.69 20.15 -2.79
CA ASN A 497 -16.68 19.62 -1.84
C ASN A 497 -17.41 20.67 -0.97
N GLY A 498 -17.37 21.94 -1.35
CA GLY A 498 -17.95 23.05 -0.57
C GLY A 498 -16.91 23.80 0.27
N GLY A 499 -15.63 23.58 0.06
CA GLY A 499 -14.55 24.27 0.76
C GLY A 499 -14.02 23.58 2.01
N TYR A 500 -14.45 22.36 2.30
CA TYR A 500 -14.11 21.66 3.54
C TYR A 500 -12.87 20.77 3.39
N LEU A 501 -11.79 21.09 4.11
CA LEU A 501 -10.64 20.23 4.25
C LEU A 501 -11.02 19.07 5.19
N LEU A 502 -10.92 17.85 4.70
CA LEU A 502 -11.21 16.62 5.43
C LEU A 502 -9.92 15.93 5.86
N GLU A 503 -9.97 15.23 6.97
CA GLU A 503 -8.93 14.26 7.35
C GLU A 503 -9.12 12.99 6.51
N PRO A 504 -8.13 12.57 5.70
CA PRO A 504 -8.22 11.34 4.92
C PRO A 504 -7.99 10.12 5.82
N TYR A 505 -8.66 9.00 5.53
CA TYR A 505 -8.49 7.77 6.29
C TYR A 505 -8.64 6.52 5.43
N VAL A 506 -7.99 5.44 5.86
CA VAL A 506 -7.98 4.12 5.20
C VAL A 506 -8.77 3.08 5.99
N VAL A 507 -8.84 3.22 7.32
CA VAL A 507 -9.60 2.30 8.19
C VAL A 507 -10.97 2.91 8.48
N SER A 508 -12.04 2.16 8.14
CA SER A 508 -13.42 2.57 8.44
C SER A 508 -13.84 2.19 9.86
N GLU A 509 -13.49 0.97 10.29
CA GLU A 509 -13.83 0.48 11.63
C GLU A 509 -12.86 -0.60 12.12
N ILE A 510 -12.77 -0.73 13.43
CA ILE A 510 -12.06 -1.81 14.13
C ILE A 510 -13.10 -2.59 14.93
N VAL A 511 -13.05 -3.93 14.79
CA VAL A 511 -14.03 -4.85 15.37
C VAL A 511 -13.30 -5.89 16.22
N ASP A 512 -13.72 -6.05 17.48
CA ASP A 512 -13.13 -7.05 18.38
C ASP A 512 -13.43 -8.51 17.97
N SER A 513 -12.80 -9.44 18.63
CA SER A 513 -12.98 -10.88 18.36
C SER A 513 -14.42 -11.39 18.65
N GLU A 514 -15.26 -10.60 19.34
CA GLU A 514 -16.66 -10.91 19.62
C GLU A 514 -17.62 -10.29 18.60
N GLY A 515 -17.10 -9.45 17.67
CA GLY A 515 -17.86 -8.79 16.62
C GLY A 515 -18.42 -7.42 17.04
N ASN A 516 -17.94 -6.83 18.15
CA ASN A 516 -18.33 -5.48 18.55
C ASN A 516 -17.42 -4.45 17.91
N VAL A 517 -17.99 -3.33 17.44
CA VAL A 517 -17.22 -2.22 16.91
C VAL A 517 -16.54 -1.49 18.07
N VAL A 518 -15.21 -1.51 18.09
CA VAL A 518 -14.36 -0.86 19.10
C VAL A 518 -14.06 0.58 18.72
N GLN A 519 -13.81 0.80 17.43
CA GLN A 519 -13.56 2.12 16.86
C GLN A 519 -14.25 2.24 15.50
N GLN A 520 -14.79 3.42 15.21
CA GLN A 520 -15.35 3.75 13.91
C GLN A 520 -14.83 5.11 13.47
N ASN A 521 -14.24 5.17 12.30
CA ASN A 521 -13.83 6.41 11.67
C ASN A 521 -14.94 6.91 10.72
N ALA A 522 -15.08 8.21 10.63
CA ALA A 522 -16.09 8.85 9.81
C ALA A 522 -15.56 10.20 9.31
N ARG A 523 -16.32 10.81 8.43
CA ARG A 523 -16.03 12.14 7.88
C ARG A 523 -15.62 13.12 8.97
N THR A 524 -14.38 13.54 9.00
CA THR A 524 -13.82 14.51 9.94
C THR A 524 -13.44 15.79 9.20
N VAL A 525 -14.12 16.90 9.54
CA VAL A 525 -13.83 18.21 8.97
C VAL A 525 -12.73 18.88 9.79
N VAL A 526 -11.56 19.08 9.17
CA VAL A 526 -10.46 19.82 9.82
C VAL A 526 -10.78 21.31 9.86
N ARG A 527 -11.22 21.89 8.74
CA ARG A 527 -11.62 23.30 8.60
C ARG A 527 -12.32 23.56 7.28
N GLN A 528 -13.05 24.67 7.19
CA GLN A 528 -13.48 25.22 5.90
C GLN A 528 -12.40 26.21 5.41
N VAL A 529 -11.90 26.00 4.19
CA VAL A 529 -10.78 26.76 3.60
C VAL A 529 -11.27 27.86 2.68
N ILE A 530 -12.29 27.57 1.87
CA ILE A 530 -12.92 28.50 0.95
C ILE A 530 -14.44 28.45 1.13
N SER A 531 -15.13 29.49 0.64
CA SER A 531 -16.58 29.54 0.65
C SER A 531 -17.22 28.50 -0.28
N GLU A 532 -18.46 28.10 0.01
CA GLU A 532 -19.22 27.22 -0.88
C GLU A 532 -19.46 27.86 -2.26
N GLU A 533 -19.60 29.21 -2.32
CA GLU A 533 -19.74 29.95 -3.57
C GLU A 533 -18.47 29.86 -4.42
N THR A 534 -17.28 30.03 -3.82
CA THR A 534 -15.99 29.83 -4.50
C THR A 534 -15.85 28.39 -4.97
N SER A 535 -16.22 27.40 -4.15
CA SER A 535 -16.21 25.99 -4.53
C SER A 535 -17.10 25.71 -5.73
N ALA A 536 -18.34 26.23 -5.75
CA ALA A 536 -19.27 26.08 -6.88
C ALA A 536 -18.73 26.71 -8.15
N THR A 537 -18.13 27.91 -8.05
CA THR A 537 -17.46 28.57 -9.18
C THR A 537 -16.29 27.76 -9.71
N MET A 538 -15.46 27.24 -8.81
CA MET A 538 -14.30 26.41 -9.18
C MET A 538 -14.71 25.14 -9.88
N ARG A 539 -15.81 24.46 -9.46
CA ARG A 539 -16.32 23.27 -10.15
C ARG A 539 -16.61 23.54 -11.62
N GLN A 540 -17.32 24.64 -11.92
CA GLN A 540 -17.62 25.03 -13.32
C GLN A 540 -16.34 25.30 -14.14
N ILE A 541 -15.36 25.99 -13.53
CA ILE A 541 -14.10 26.29 -14.22
C ILE A 541 -13.29 25.01 -14.44
N ILE A 542 -13.21 24.10 -13.45
CA ILE A 542 -12.45 22.85 -13.54
C ILE A 542 -13.07 21.90 -14.58
N GLU A 543 -14.40 21.83 -14.69
CA GLU A 543 -15.10 21.09 -15.74
C GLU A 543 -14.72 21.61 -17.12
N SER A 544 -14.70 22.92 -17.30
CA SER A 544 -14.36 23.54 -18.59
C SER A 544 -12.91 23.27 -19.05
N VAL A 545 -11.99 22.89 -18.16
CA VAL A 545 -10.64 22.45 -18.55
C VAL A 545 -10.68 21.13 -19.33
N VAL A 546 -11.62 20.24 -19.02
CA VAL A 546 -11.79 18.97 -19.74
C VAL A 546 -12.63 19.15 -20.99
N THR A 547 -13.69 19.97 -20.95
CA THR A 547 -14.58 20.16 -22.12
C THR A 547 -13.96 21.06 -23.20
N GLU A 548 -13.23 22.08 -22.83
CA GLU A 548 -12.74 23.12 -23.74
C GLU A 548 -11.21 23.31 -23.71
N GLY A 549 -10.54 22.83 -22.64
CA GLY A 549 -9.15 23.15 -22.34
C GLY A 549 -8.12 22.08 -22.72
N THR A 550 -7.01 22.08 -21.97
CA THR A 550 -5.84 21.18 -22.19
C THR A 550 -6.08 19.74 -21.77
N ALA A 551 -7.20 19.43 -21.07
CA ALA A 551 -7.45 18.12 -20.49
C ALA A 551 -8.52 17.31 -21.22
N LYS A 552 -8.80 17.56 -22.50
CA LYS A 552 -9.84 16.86 -23.28
C LYS A 552 -9.70 15.34 -23.28
N ASN A 553 -8.47 14.84 -23.23
CA ASN A 553 -8.18 13.41 -23.14
C ASN A 553 -8.59 12.78 -21.79
N GLY A 554 -8.99 13.59 -20.81
CA GLY A 554 -9.52 13.16 -19.52
C GLY A 554 -11.04 12.96 -19.51
N SER A 555 -11.74 13.17 -20.66
CA SER A 555 -13.18 13.00 -20.76
C SER A 555 -13.59 11.53 -20.74
N VAL A 556 -14.75 11.24 -20.13
CA VAL A 556 -15.37 9.91 -20.10
C VAL A 556 -16.80 10.04 -20.59
N VAL A 557 -17.20 9.17 -21.51
CA VAL A 557 -18.53 9.20 -22.13
C VAL A 557 -19.63 8.98 -21.08
N GLY A 558 -20.63 9.86 -21.08
CA GLY A 558 -21.75 9.80 -20.14
C GLY A 558 -21.44 10.39 -18.75
N TYR A 559 -20.23 10.91 -18.50
CA TYR A 559 -19.87 11.50 -17.22
C TYR A 559 -19.37 12.93 -17.35
N ARG A 560 -19.79 13.79 -16.45
CA ARG A 560 -19.27 15.14 -16.32
C ARG A 560 -17.97 15.10 -15.56
N ILE A 561 -16.86 15.18 -16.28
CA ILE A 561 -15.51 15.13 -15.71
C ILE A 561 -14.91 16.52 -15.66
N GLY A 562 -14.36 16.88 -14.52
CA GLY A 562 -13.45 18.01 -14.37
C GLY A 562 -12.02 17.54 -14.10
N GLY A 563 -11.06 18.41 -14.31
CA GLY A 563 -9.69 18.03 -13.97
C GLY A 563 -8.63 19.04 -14.38
N LYS A 564 -7.38 18.72 -14.06
CA LYS A 564 -6.23 19.54 -14.43
C LYS A 564 -5.00 18.70 -14.67
N THR A 565 -4.33 18.96 -15.78
CA THR A 565 -3.04 18.38 -16.15
C THR A 565 -1.91 19.04 -15.40
N GLY A 566 -0.85 18.28 -15.12
CA GLY A 566 0.41 18.74 -14.55
C GLY A 566 1.60 18.20 -15.35
N THR A 567 2.55 19.07 -15.62
CA THR A 567 3.85 18.72 -16.20
C THR A 567 4.89 19.54 -15.45
N ALA A 568 5.74 18.88 -14.69
CA ALA A 568 6.80 19.52 -13.91
C ALA A 568 8.17 18.95 -14.31
N GLU A 569 9.16 19.85 -14.44
CA GLU A 569 10.54 19.48 -14.73
C GLU A 569 11.29 19.20 -13.42
N LYS A 570 12.02 18.10 -13.37
CA LYS A 570 12.91 17.75 -12.26
C LYS A 570 14.22 18.48 -12.42
N THR A 571 14.36 19.65 -11.80
CA THR A 571 15.52 20.54 -11.99
C THR A 571 16.85 19.94 -11.48
N ASP A 572 16.81 18.90 -10.70
CA ASP A 572 17.94 18.16 -10.13
C ASP A 572 18.34 16.90 -10.95
N GLN A 573 17.57 16.54 -11.97
CA GLN A 573 17.77 15.37 -12.81
C GLN A 573 17.70 15.73 -14.28
N THR A 574 18.59 15.17 -15.10
CA THR A 574 18.62 15.37 -16.54
C THR A 574 18.83 14.06 -17.27
N ASP A 575 18.20 13.94 -18.43
CA ASP A 575 18.39 12.82 -19.34
C ASP A 575 19.78 12.84 -20.00
N SER A 576 20.07 11.83 -20.81
CA SER A 576 21.33 11.70 -21.56
C SER A 576 21.58 12.83 -22.57
N ASN A 577 20.56 13.61 -22.93
CA ASN A 577 20.63 14.76 -23.86
C ASN A 577 20.76 16.10 -23.11
N GLY A 578 20.82 16.08 -21.77
CA GLY A 578 20.90 17.26 -20.93
C GLY A 578 19.55 18.00 -20.77
N GLN A 579 18.42 17.36 -21.12
CA GLN A 579 17.09 17.87 -20.82
C GLN A 579 16.66 17.40 -19.42
N HIS A 580 15.90 18.24 -18.71
CA HIS A 580 15.37 17.87 -17.40
C HIS A 580 14.33 16.76 -17.54
N ASP A 581 14.45 15.75 -16.70
CA ASP A 581 13.41 14.73 -16.52
C ASP A 581 12.10 15.40 -16.12
N LYS A 582 11.00 14.76 -16.48
CA LYS A 582 9.66 15.29 -16.20
C LYS A 582 8.84 14.30 -15.38
N ILE A 583 8.00 14.86 -14.51
CA ILE A 583 6.87 14.14 -13.92
C ILE A 583 5.60 14.71 -14.52
N VAL A 584 4.75 13.84 -15.05
CA VAL A 584 3.47 14.22 -15.64
C VAL A 584 2.33 13.66 -14.81
N SER A 585 1.29 14.48 -14.58
CA SER A 585 0.18 14.08 -13.73
C SER A 585 -1.15 14.61 -14.26
N PHE A 586 -2.23 14.01 -13.79
CA PHE A 586 -3.58 14.50 -13.97
C PHE A 586 -4.40 14.26 -12.72
N VAL A 587 -5.14 15.29 -12.32
CA VAL A 587 -6.18 15.16 -11.29
C VAL A 587 -7.52 15.23 -12.00
N GLY A 588 -8.28 14.13 -11.96
CA GLY A 588 -9.64 14.04 -12.46
C GLY A 588 -10.63 14.05 -11.31
N ILE A 589 -11.80 14.62 -11.53
CA ILE A 589 -12.87 14.79 -10.55
C ILE A 589 -14.20 14.39 -11.21
N ALA A 590 -15.00 13.56 -10.55
CA ALA A 590 -16.28 13.09 -11.06
C ALA A 590 -17.28 12.77 -9.93
N PRO A 591 -18.60 12.93 -10.22
CA PRO A 591 -19.18 13.76 -11.27
C PRO A 591 -19.10 15.25 -10.90
N MET A 592 -19.06 16.17 -11.86
CA MET A 592 -18.83 17.61 -11.56
C MET A 592 -20.06 18.36 -11.04
N ASP A 593 -21.25 17.86 -11.26
CA ASP A 593 -22.48 18.41 -10.69
C ASP A 593 -22.57 18.18 -9.17
N ASP A 594 -22.13 17.00 -8.69
CA ASP A 594 -22.04 16.67 -7.26
C ASP A 594 -20.78 15.85 -6.97
N PRO A 595 -19.58 16.48 -6.91
CA PRO A 595 -18.30 15.80 -6.87
C PRO A 595 -18.20 14.77 -5.74
N GLU A 596 -17.79 13.55 -6.09
CA GLU A 596 -17.67 12.46 -5.15
C GLU A 596 -16.28 11.84 -5.17
N TYR A 597 -15.68 11.65 -6.35
CA TYR A 597 -14.37 11.01 -6.46
C TYR A 597 -13.34 11.96 -7.09
N VAL A 598 -12.16 12.01 -6.45
CA VAL A 598 -10.97 12.68 -6.96
C VAL A 598 -9.91 11.62 -7.23
N VAL A 599 -9.43 11.55 -8.46
CA VAL A 599 -8.42 10.59 -8.92
C VAL A 599 -7.16 11.34 -9.35
N LEU A 600 -6.05 11.10 -8.68
CA LEU A 600 -4.73 11.57 -9.07
C LEU A 600 -3.91 10.41 -9.62
N ILE A 601 -3.29 10.59 -10.79
CA ILE A 601 -2.21 9.71 -11.27
C ILE A 601 -1.03 10.57 -11.69
N ALA A 602 0.17 10.14 -11.29
CA ALA A 602 1.44 10.73 -11.72
C ALA A 602 2.37 9.66 -12.29
N LEU A 603 2.95 9.95 -13.47
CA LEU A 603 3.93 9.12 -14.15
C LEU A 603 5.29 9.82 -14.03
N ASP A 604 6.24 9.14 -13.40
CA ASP A 604 7.53 9.73 -13.02
C ASP A 604 8.62 9.35 -14.04
N THR A 605 9.07 10.33 -14.79
CA THR A 605 10.11 10.19 -15.81
C THR A 605 9.68 9.27 -16.98
N PRO A 606 8.62 9.64 -17.76
CA PRO A 606 8.35 8.95 -19.02
C PRO A 606 9.54 9.07 -19.97
N ASN A 607 9.85 7.98 -20.69
CA ASN A 607 11.01 7.93 -21.57
C ASN A 607 10.76 8.68 -22.90
N PRO A 608 11.53 9.73 -23.20
CA PRO A 608 11.39 10.47 -24.48
C PRO A 608 11.71 9.60 -25.71
N ALA A 609 12.40 8.47 -25.56
CA ALA A 609 12.71 7.54 -26.66
C ALA A 609 11.45 6.89 -27.26
N THR A 610 10.31 6.89 -26.56
CA THR A 610 9.03 6.41 -27.11
C THR A 610 8.49 7.29 -28.24
N GLY A 611 9.01 8.52 -28.41
CA GLY A 611 8.54 9.48 -29.40
C GLY A 611 7.19 10.12 -29.06
N THR A 612 6.55 9.76 -27.94
CA THR A 612 5.33 10.38 -27.48
C THR A 612 5.64 11.72 -26.80
N TYR A 613 4.85 12.75 -27.10
CA TYR A 613 5.01 14.05 -26.42
C TYR A 613 4.74 13.92 -24.92
N ILE A 614 5.74 14.29 -24.11
CA ILE A 614 5.68 14.15 -22.65
C ILE A 614 4.87 15.30 -22.05
N SER A 615 3.61 15.06 -21.76
CA SER A 615 2.72 16.00 -21.05
C SER A 615 1.64 15.24 -20.27
N GLY A 616 1.10 15.89 -19.23
CA GLY A 616 -0.02 15.36 -18.45
C GLY A 616 -1.26 15.14 -19.31
N GLY A 617 -1.52 16.01 -20.30
CA GLY A 617 -2.67 15.90 -21.21
C GLY A 617 -2.61 14.72 -22.16
N VAL A 618 -1.42 14.31 -22.60
CA VAL A 618 -1.23 13.17 -23.54
C VAL A 618 -1.10 11.83 -22.80
N MET A 619 -0.48 11.82 -21.63
CA MET A 619 -0.13 10.57 -20.93
C MET A 619 -1.01 10.30 -19.71
N ALA A 620 -1.10 11.27 -18.76
CA ALA A 620 -1.79 11.05 -17.48
C ALA A 620 -3.32 11.21 -17.60
N ALA A 621 -3.82 12.19 -18.35
CA ALA A 621 -5.25 12.42 -18.50
C ALA A 621 -5.99 11.22 -19.09
N PRO A 622 -5.55 10.59 -20.21
CA PRO A 622 -6.23 9.39 -20.73
C PRO A 622 -6.07 8.18 -19.81
N THR A 623 -5.06 8.13 -18.94
CA THR A 623 -4.90 7.06 -17.95
C THR A 623 -5.95 7.21 -16.84
N VAL A 624 -6.14 8.42 -16.30
CA VAL A 624 -7.20 8.69 -15.30
C VAL A 624 -8.58 8.48 -15.91
N ALA A 625 -8.82 8.90 -17.17
CA ALA A 625 -10.08 8.67 -17.86
C ALA A 625 -10.44 7.18 -17.91
N ARG A 626 -9.48 6.31 -18.24
CA ARG A 626 -9.72 4.85 -18.24
C ARG A 626 -10.01 4.30 -16.85
N VAL A 627 -9.30 4.78 -15.81
CA VAL A 627 -9.64 4.41 -14.43
C VAL A 627 -11.05 4.81 -14.09
N MET A 628 -11.44 6.07 -14.39
CA MET A 628 -12.81 6.57 -14.12
C MET A 628 -13.86 5.81 -14.93
N GLU A 629 -13.59 5.47 -16.19
CA GLU A 629 -14.49 4.66 -17.02
C GLU A 629 -14.77 3.28 -16.40
N ASP A 630 -13.76 2.66 -15.79
CA ASP A 630 -13.89 1.36 -15.13
C ASP A 630 -14.61 1.48 -13.76
N ILE A 631 -14.28 2.53 -12.96
CA ILE A 631 -14.70 2.60 -11.56
C ILE A 631 -16.03 3.32 -11.32
N LEU A 632 -16.39 4.36 -12.10
CA LEU A 632 -17.57 5.17 -11.83
C LEU A 632 -18.86 4.34 -11.88
N PRO A 633 -19.12 3.50 -12.92
CA PRO A 633 -20.31 2.65 -12.93
C PRO A 633 -20.28 1.60 -11.81
N TYR A 634 -19.11 1.06 -11.48
CA TYR A 634 -18.96 0.11 -10.38
C TYR A 634 -19.29 0.75 -9.02
N LEU A 635 -18.89 2.00 -8.81
CA LEU A 635 -19.18 2.78 -7.59
C LEU A 635 -20.59 3.34 -7.53
N GLY A 636 -21.43 3.04 -8.52
CA GLY A 636 -22.84 3.45 -8.55
C GLY A 636 -23.06 4.88 -9.02
N VAL A 637 -22.08 5.49 -9.68
CA VAL A 637 -22.27 6.78 -10.34
C VAL A 637 -22.93 6.53 -11.70
N GLU A 638 -24.21 6.91 -11.83
CA GLU A 638 -24.98 6.68 -13.04
C GLU A 638 -24.52 7.60 -14.18
N PRO A 639 -24.30 7.06 -15.40
CA PRO A 639 -23.97 7.88 -16.56
C PRO A 639 -25.19 8.63 -17.09
N ASP A 640 -24.97 9.86 -17.57
CA ASP A 640 -25.98 10.65 -18.30
C ASP A 640 -25.66 10.62 -19.79
N TYR A 641 -26.50 9.89 -20.56
CA TYR A 641 -26.35 9.78 -22.00
C TYR A 641 -27.33 10.69 -22.78
N SER A 642 -28.06 11.59 -22.10
CA SER A 642 -29.13 12.41 -22.72
C SER A 642 -28.62 13.30 -23.87
N GLU A 643 -27.39 13.75 -23.83
CA GLU A 643 -26.73 14.59 -24.86
C GLU A 643 -25.55 13.89 -25.56
N VAL A 644 -25.37 12.58 -25.32
CA VAL A 644 -24.24 11.82 -25.86
C VAL A 644 -24.57 11.20 -27.20
N ASP A 645 -23.63 11.22 -28.16
CA ASP A 645 -23.72 10.41 -29.37
C ASP A 645 -23.71 8.93 -28.99
N MET A 646 -24.86 8.25 -29.18
CA MET A 646 -25.04 6.85 -28.83
C MET A 646 -24.04 5.91 -29.51
N SER A 647 -23.42 6.31 -30.63
CA SER A 647 -22.34 5.53 -31.24
C SER A 647 -21.09 5.35 -30.34
N ARG A 648 -20.97 6.16 -29.30
CA ARG A 648 -19.89 6.11 -28.28
C ARG A 648 -20.27 5.31 -27.05
N VAL A 649 -21.54 4.96 -26.89
CA VAL A 649 -22.06 4.17 -25.75
C VAL A 649 -21.95 2.69 -26.09
N THR A 650 -21.52 1.88 -25.15
CA THR A 650 -21.50 0.43 -25.30
C THR A 650 -22.87 -0.16 -24.98
N VAL A 651 -23.44 -0.92 -25.92
CA VAL A 651 -24.71 -1.61 -25.77
C VAL A 651 -24.44 -3.12 -25.84
N ARG A 652 -25.17 -3.90 -25.07
CA ARG A 652 -25.07 -5.37 -25.10
C ARG A 652 -26.10 -5.95 -26.02
N MET A 653 -25.68 -6.75 -27.02
CA MET A 653 -26.58 -7.39 -28.00
C MET A 653 -27.63 -8.28 -27.33
N PRO A 654 -28.93 -7.97 -27.43
CA PRO A 654 -29.99 -8.78 -26.87
C PRO A 654 -30.15 -10.13 -27.60
N ASN A 655 -30.84 -11.09 -26.97
CA ASN A 655 -31.16 -12.35 -27.59
C ASN A 655 -32.45 -12.22 -28.42
N LEU A 656 -32.30 -12.26 -29.72
CA LEU A 656 -33.43 -12.11 -30.66
C LEU A 656 -33.82 -13.42 -31.34
N ALA A 657 -33.12 -14.53 -31.09
CA ALA A 657 -33.39 -15.83 -31.67
C ALA A 657 -34.84 -16.29 -31.32
N GLY A 658 -35.57 -16.74 -32.33
CA GLY A 658 -36.97 -17.19 -32.21
C GLY A 658 -38.03 -16.07 -32.19
N LYS A 659 -37.64 -14.79 -32.15
CA LYS A 659 -38.55 -13.64 -32.21
C LYS A 659 -38.97 -13.34 -33.65
N ILE A 660 -40.13 -12.72 -33.79
CA ILE A 660 -40.56 -12.14 -35.07
C ILE A 660 -39.95 -10.73 -35.21
N GLU A 661 -39.92 -10.21 -36.44
CA GLU A 661 -39.30 -8.92 -36.75
C GLU A 661 -39.84 -7.77 -35.86
N SER A 662 -41.13 -7.67 -35.64
CA SER A 662 -41.70 -6.59 -34.84
C SER A 662 -41.31 -6.62 -33.35
N GLU A 663 -41.13 -7.81 -32.79
CA GLU A 663 -40.65 -7.96 -31.41
C GLU A 663 -39.16 -7.60 -31.30
N ALA A 664 -38.37 -8.03 -32.30
CA ALA A 664 -36.96 -7.69 -32.35
C ALA A 664 -36.74 -6.20 -32.57
N ALA A 665 -37.53 -5.57 -33.44
CA ALA A 665 -37.47 -4.14 -33.70
C ALA A 665 -37.70 -3.31 -32.41
N ALA A 666 -38.71 -3.66 -31.62
CA ALA A 666 -39.03 -2.95 -30.38
C ALA A 666 -37.85 -3.06 -29.34
N ILE A 667 -37.26 -4.24 -29.23
CA ILE A 667 -36.11 -4.45 -28.33
C ILE A 667 -34.88 -3.65 -28.82
N LEU A 668 -34.59 -3.68 -30.11
CA LEU A 668 -33.44 -2.99 -30.69
C LEU A 668 -33.61 -1.46 -30.67
N GLU A 669 -34.86 -0.96 -30.79
CA GLU A 669 -35.13 0.47 -30.63
C GLU A 669 -34.92 0.95 -29.19
N GLU A 670 -35.30 0.14 -28.19
CA GLU A 670 -35.01 0.41 -26.76
C GLU A 670 -33.49 0.43 -26.47
N ASP A 671 -32.77 -0.50 -27.09
CA ASP A 671 -31.30 -0.59 -26.98
C ASP A 671 -30.57 0.36 -27.96
N HIS A 672 -31.25 1.28 -28.64
CA HIS A 672 -30.67 2.20 -29.62
C HIS A 672 -29.86 1.51 -30.72
N LEU A 673 -30.31 0.35 -31.23
CA LEU A 673 -29.67 -0.40 -32.28
C LEU A 673 -30.50 -0.40 -33.57
N ASN A 674 -29.80 -0.27 -34.70
CA ASN A 674 -30.40 -0.46 -36.03
C ASN A 674 -30.29 -1.91 -36.44
N TYR A 675 -31.14 -2.36 -37.38
CA TYR A 675 -31.09 -3.74 -37.85
C TYR A 675 -31.29 -3.87 -39.35
N LYS A 676 -30.88 -5.01 -39.89
CA LYS A 676 -31.17 -5.42 -41.24
C LYS A 676 -31.55 -6.90 -41.26
N ILE A 677 -32.74 -7.21 -41.82
CA ILE A 677 -33.20 -8.59 -41.99
C ILE A 677 -32.53 -9.20 -43.23
N ILE A 678 -32.13 -10.45 -43.14
CA ILE A 678 -31.56 -11.27 -44.21
C ILE A 678 -32.32 -12.59 -44.23
N GLY A 679 -32.90 -12.94 -45.40
CA GLY A 679 -33.78 -14.10 -45.59
C GLY A 679 -35.27 -13.72 -45.58
N ASP A 680 -36.14 -14.69 -45.90
CA ASP A 680 -37.59 -14.52 -46.07
C ASP A 680 -38.43 -15.27 -45.01
N GLY A 681 -37.78 -15.71 -43.91
CA GLY A 681 -38.42 -16.48 -42.84
C GLY A 681 -39.19 -15.60 -41.86
N ASP A 682 -40.22 -16.16 -41.19
CA ASP A 682 -41.06 -15.44 -40.22
C ASP A 682 -40.40 -15.14 -38.89
N LYS A 683 -39.27 -15.80 -38.55
CA LYS A 683 -38.58 -15.68 -37.28
C LYS A 683 -37.08 -15.58 -37.47
N ILE A 684 -36.43 -14.87 -36.55
CA ILE A 684 -34.97 -14.76 -36.48
C ILE A 684 -34.39 -16.10 -36.03
N VAL A 685 -33.54 -16.68 -36.87
CA VAL A 685 -32.82 -17.94 -36.60
C VAL A 685 -31.46 -17.66 -35.95
N SER A 686 -30.77 -16.63 -36.46
CA SER A 686 -29.43 -16.24 -35.97
C SER A 686 -29.18 -14.74 -36.12
N GLN A 687 -28.14 -14.21 -35.47
CA GLN A 687 -27.85 -12.78 -35.42
C GLN A 687 -26.34 -12.51 -35.39
N ILE A 688 -25.92 -11.41 -35.99
CA ILE A 688 -24.56 -10.88 -35.91
C ILE A 688 -24.63 -9.43 -35.42
N PRO A 689 -24.00 -9.08 -34.30
CA PRO A 689 -23.20 -9.93 -33.37
C PRO A 689 -24.04 -10.98 -32.66
N ALA A 690 -23.35 -12.00 -32.11
CA ALA A 690 -24.00 -13.00 -31.29
C ALA A 690 -24.56 -12.34 -29.98
N HIS A 691 -25.62 -12.93 -29.44
CA HIS A 691 -26.21 -12.53 -28.16
C HIS A 691 -25.14 -12.36 -27.06
N GLY A 692 -25.28 -11.30 -26.25
CA GLY A 692 -24.38 -10.98 -25.13
C GLY A 692 -23.06 -10.34 -25.54
N ARG A 693 -22.79 -10.16 -26.85
CA ARG A 693 -21.66 -9.38 -27.33
C ARG A 693 -21.93 -7.89 -27.19
N GLU A 694 -20.86 -7.14 -26.90
CA GLU A 694 -20.89 -5.69 -26.83
C GLU A 694 -20.71 -5.07 -28.22
N LEU A 695 -21.37 -3.95 -28.48
CA LEU A 695 -21.26 -3.17 -29.70
C LEU A 695 -21.62 -1.71 -29.44
N PRO A 696 -21.18 -0.76 -30.30
CA PRO A 696 -21.57 0.65 -30.18
C PRO A 696 -23.09 0.81 -30.41
N GLY A 697 -23.71 1.71 -29.69
CA GLY A 697 -25.07 2.14 -30.01
C GLY A 697 -25.14 2.69 -31.42
N ASN A 698 -26.33 2.80 -31.97
CA ASN A 698 -26.59 3.12 -33.38
C ASN A 698 -25.98 2.15 -34.40
N SER A 699 -25.34 1.05 -33.95
CA SER A 699 -24.83 0.00 -34.85
C SER A 699 -25.94 -0.72 -35.58
N THR A 700 -25.71 -1.10 -36.85
CA THR A 700 -26.63 -1.95 -37.60
C THR A 700 -26.30 -3.40 -37.39
N VAL A 701 -27.19 -4.13 -36.72
CA VAL A 701 -27.04 -5.58 -36.51
C VAL A 701 -27.68 -6.37 -37.63
N LEU A 702 -27.17 -7.55 -37.95
CA LEU A 702 -27.71 -8.41 -39.00
C LEU A 702 -28.55 -9.53 -38.36
N LEU A 703 -29.80 -9.65 -38.80
CA LEU A 703 -30.73 -10.65 -38.31
C LEU A 703 -31.04 -11.63 -39.45
N TYR A 704 -30.70 -12.87 -39.27
CA TYR A 704 -30.91 -13.93 -40.28
C TYR A 704 -32.16 -14.70 -39.92
N THR A 705 -33.05 -14.83 -40.90
CA THR A 705 -34.29 -15.62 -40.79
C THR A 705 -34.14 -17.01 -41.44
N ASP A 706 -32.93 -17.34 -41.89
CA ASP A 706 -32.54 -18.62 -42.46
C ASP A 706 -31.11 -19.01 -42.01
N ASP A 707 -30.55 -20.12 -42.53
CA ASP A 707 -29.23 -20.63 -42.17
C ASP A 707 -28.06 -19.99 -42.98
N SER A 708 -28.24 -18.80 -43.53
CA SER A 708 -27.25 -18.12 -44.40
C SER A 708 -26.19 -17.35 -43.65
N MET A 709 -26.18 -17.38 -42.30
CA MET A 709 -25.24 -16.64 -41.47
C MET A 709 -23.77 -17.12 -41.70
N PRO A 710 -22.81 -16.20 -41.98
CA PRO A 710 -21.39 -16.52 -42.09
C PRO A 710 -20.78 -16.98 -40.75
N THR A 711 -19.97 -18.01 -40.79
CA THR A 711 -19.27 -18.56 -39.60
C THR A 711 -17.76 -18.33 -39.62
N ASP A 712 -17.25 -17.55 -40.59
CA ASP A 712 -15.81 -17.26 -40.72
C ASP A 712 -15.32 -16.26 -39.70
N GLU A 713 -14.08 -16.44 -39.25
CA GLU A 713 -13.35 -15.49 -38.41
C GLU A 713 -12.54 -14.53 -39.28
N VAL A 714 -12.35 -13.31 -38.77
CA VAL A 714 -11.53 -12.27 -39.38
C VAL A 714 -10.39 -11.86 -38.46
N GLU A 715 -9.28 -11.45 -39.05
CA GLU A 715 -8.10 -11.00 -38.32
C GLU A 715 -8.25 -9.50 -37.98
N VAL A 716 -8.03 -9.14 -36.71
CA VAL A 716 -8.08 -7.75 -36.25
C VAL A 716 -6.90 -6.97 -36.82
N PRO A 717 -7.15 -5.85 -37.52
CA PRO A 717 -6.07 -5.03 -38.08
C PRO A 717 -5.36 -4.18 -37.00
N ASN A 718 -4.14 -3.71 -37.29
CA ASN A 718 -3.50 -2.68 -36.47
C ASN A 718 -4.14 -1.32 -36.78
N LEU A 719 -4.77 -0.71 -35.77
CA LEU A 719 -5.45 0.56 -35.89
C LEU A 719 -4.63 1.74 -35.33
N THR A 720 -3.53 1.47 -34.63
CA THR A 720 -2.69 2.51 -33.99
C THR A 720 -2.23 3.56 -34.99
N GLY A 721 -2.38 4.83 -34.64
CA GLY A 721 -2.05 5.98 -35.46
C GLY A 721 -3.10 6.35 -36.54
N MET A 722 -4.23 5.63 -36.61
CA MET A 722 -5.33 5.97 -37.50
C MET A 722 -6.24 7.05 -36.91
N THR A 723 -6.85 7.86 -37.75
CA THR A 723 -7.96 8.72 -37.36
C THR A 723 -9.25 7.93 -37.17
N VAL A 724 -10.27 8.51 -36.56
CA VAL A 724 -11.59 7.88 -36.37
C VAL A 724 -12.14 7.37 -37.69
N ALA A 725 -12.11 8.17 -38.74
CA ALA A 725 -12.62 7.81 -40.06
C ALA A 725 -11.84 6.64 -40.70
N GLN A 726 -10.53 6.62 -40.53
CA GLN A 726 -9.67 5.52 -41.05
C GLN A 726 -9.93 4.22 -40.31
N ALA A 727 -9.97 4.25 -38.96
CA ALA A 727 -10.24 3.09 -38.15
C ALA A 727 -11.64 2.51 -38.40
N SER A 728 -12.66 3.36 -38.48
CA SER A 728 -14.04 2.97 -38.79
C SER A 728 -14.16 2.30 -40.18
N THR A 729 -13.52 2.88 -41.20
CA THR A 729 -13.53 2.31 -42.57
C THR A 729 -12.82 0.95 -42.59
N THR A 730 -11.67 0.84 -41.90
CA THR A 730 -10.87 -0.41 -41.85
C THR A 730 -11.63 -1.54 -41.19
N LEU A 731 -12.28 -1.28 -40.06
CA LEU A 731 -13.06 -2.28 -39.34
C LEU A 731 -14.33 -2.67 -40.07
N SER A 732 -15.07 -1.71 -40.65
CA SER A 732 -16.33 -1.97 -41.36
C SER A 732 -16.09 -2.84 -42.59
N GLN A 733 -14.98 -2.70 -43.31
CA GLN A 733 -14.59 -3.56 -44.44
C GLN A 733 -14.40 -5.03 -44.04
N LEU A 734 -14.06 -5.29 -42.79
CA LEU A 734 -13.86 -6.62 -42.22
C LEU A 734 -15.17 -7.14 -41.54
N GLY A 735 -16.22 -6.33 -41.47
CA GLY A 735 -17.44 -6.67 -40.75
C GLY A 735 -17.28 -6.65 -39.24
N LEU A 736 -16.40 -5.78 -38.74
CA LEU A 736 -16.17 -5.51 -37.32
C LEU A 736 -16.75 -4.15 -36.95
N TYR A 737 -17.06 -3.96 -35.65
CA TYR A 737 -17.59 -2.69 -35.12
C TYR A 737 -16.50 -1.89 -34.42
N LEU A 738 -16.52 -0.57 -34.57
CA LEU A 738 -15.66 0.36 -33.87
C LEU A 738 -16.39 0.93 -32.64
N GLN A 739 -15.87 0.74 -31.45
CA GLN A 739 -16.22 1.52 -30.27
C GLN A 739 -15.20 2.62 -30.03
N ALA A 740 -15.59 3.85 -30.26
CA ALA A 740 -14.71 5.00 -30.03
C ALA A 740 -14.74 5.41 -28.56
N LYS A 741 -13.56 5.41 -27.90
CA LYS A 741 -13.32 5.88 -26.54
C LYS A 741 -12.36 7.07 -26.54
N GLY A 742 -12.33 7.83 -25.45
CA GLY A 742 -11.41 8.98 -25.31
C GLY A 742 -11.88 10.24 -25.99
N THR A 743 -10.98 11.00 -26.61
CA THR A 743 -11.23 12.32 -27.18
C THR A 743 -12.27 12.29 -28.31
N ASP A 744 -13.29 13.13 -28.21
CA ASP A 744 -14.35 13.25 -29.19
C ASP A 744 -14.02 14.33 -30.23
N SER A 745 -13.31 13.95 -31.27
CA SER A 745 -13.01 14.84 -32.39
C SER A 745 -12.60 14.06 -33.62
N ASN A 746 -13.11 14.46 -34.80
CA ASN A 746 -12.69 13.92 -36.09
C ASN A 746 -11.45 14.64 -36.66
N ALA A 747 -10.75 15.43 -35.85
CA ALA A 747 -9.56 16.15 -36.26
C ALA A 747 -8.41 15.19 -36.64
N TRP A 748 -7.58 15.58 -37.61
CA TRP A 748 -6.49 14.75 -38.10
C TRP A 748 -5.41 14.41 -37.06
N TYR A 749 -5.33 15.16 -35.97
CA TYR A 749 -4.42 14.97 -34.85
C TYR A 749 -5.01 14.13 -33.70
N VAL A 750 -6.28 13.73 -33.81
CA VAL A 750 -6.91 12.78 -32.89
C VAL A 750 -6.73 11.39 -33.45
N LEU A 751 -5.80 10.64 -32.82
CA LEU A 751 -5.33 9.36 -33.35
C LEU A 751 -5.56 8.22 -32.36
N VAL A 752 -5.69 7.02 -32.90
CA VAL A 752 -5.73 5.78 -32.10
C VAL A 752 -4.40 5.61 -31.36
N THR A 753 -4.51 5.51 -30.05
CA THR A 753 -3.35 5.22 -29.17
C THR A 753 -3.43 3.83 -28.54
N LYS A 754 -4.64 3.25 -28.45
CA LYS A 754 -4.83 1.87 -27.93
C LYS A 754 -6.00 1.21 -28.64
N GLN A 755 -5.92 -0.10 -28.86
CA GLN A 755 -7.03 -1.00 -29.18
C GLN A 755 -7.07 -2.10 -28.12
N ASP A 756 -8.27 -2.58 -27.78
CA ASP A 756 -8.50 -3.58 -26.70
C ASP A 756 -8.18 -5.01 -27.13
N ILE A 757 -8.29 -5.30 -28.45
CA ILE A 757 -7.93 -6.60 -29.02
C ILE A 757 -6.71 -6.41 -29.93
N ASP A 758 -5.68 -7.19 -29.68
CA ASP A 758 -4.41 -7.08 -30.39
C ASP A 758 -4.53 -7.38 -31.90
N ALA A 759 -3.77 -6.63 -32.68
CA ALA A 759 -3.65 -6.87 -34.12
C ALA A 759 -3.17 -8.32 -34.40
N GLY A 760 -3.77 -8.95 -35.40
CA GLY A 760 -3.50 -10.35 -35.74
C GLY A 760 -4.37 -11.38 -34.99
N THR A 761 -5.13 -10.96 -33.98
CA THR A 761 -6.08 -11.84 -33.29
C THR A 761 -7.26 -12.18 -34.21
N LYS A 762 -7.63 -13.46 -34.28
CA LYS A 762 -8.82 -13.90 -35.02
C LYS A 762 -10.06 -13.80 -34.16
N VAL A 763 -11.08 -13.13 -34.69
CA VAL A 763 -12.35 -12.90 -33.99
C VAL A 763 -13.52 -13.18 -34.96
N PRO A 764 -14.69 -13.58 -34.42
CA PRO A 764 -15.90 -13.71 -35.23
C PRO A 764 -16.29 -12.38 -35.85
N ARG A 765 -16.91 -12.37 -37.03
CA ARG A 765 -17.54 -11.17 -37.58
C ARG A 765 -18.57 -10.61 -36.61
N GLY A 766 -18.73 -9.28 -36.61
CA GLY A 766 -19.58 -8.59 -35.64
C GLY A 766 -18.97 -8.40 -34.27
N THR A 767 -17.66 -8.72 -34.07
CA THR A 767 -16.95 -8.37 -32.85
C THR A 767 -16.71 -6.85 -32.82
N MET A 768 -16.95 -6.23 -31.64
CA MET A 768 -16.61 -4.84 -31.38
C MET A 768 -15.15 -4.74 -31.00
N ILE A 769 -14.45 -3.77 -31.56
CA ILE A 769 -13.08 -3.41 -31.22
C ILE A 769 -13.13 -2.03 -30.56
N ALA A 770 -12.85 -1.97 -29.25
CA ALA A 770 -12.78 -0.72 -28.54
C ALA A 770 -11.42 -0.04 -28.78
N VAL A 771 -11.47 1.21 -29.18
CA VAL A 771 -10.29 1.98 -29.63
C VAL A 771 -10.25 3.32 -28.93
N THR A 772 -9.15 3.60 -28.23
CA THR A 772 -8.94 4.88 -27.55
C THR A 772 -8.35 5.90 -28.50
N PHE A 773 -9.04 7.00 -28.70
CA PHE A 773 -8.58 8.16 -29.44
C PHE A 773 -8.03 9.23 -28.49
N THR A 774 -6.87 9.77 -28.82
CA THR A 774 -6.19 10.80 -28.02
C THR A 774 -5.84 11.98 -28.90
N ASP A 775 -6.10 13.19 -28.41
CA ASP A 775 -5.57 14.42 -29.02
C ASP A 775 -4.05 14.46 -28.79
N THR A 776 -3.29 14.18 -29.86
CA THR A 776 -1.81 14.14 -29.81
C THR A 776 -1.17 15.53 -29.78
N THR A 777 -1.98 16.57 -29.89
CA THR A 777 -1.54 17.99 -29.81
C THR A 777 -1.94 18.65 -28.49
N ALA A 778 -2.53 17.91 -27.54
CA ALA A 778 -2.88 18.42 -26.22
C ALA A 778 -1.60 18.78 -25.46
N LEU A 779 -1.21 20.05 -25.54
CA LEU A 779 -0.02 20.62 -24.93
C LEU A 779 -0.41 21.25 -23.58
N ASP A 780 0.44 21.06 -22.58
CA ASP A 780 0.36 21.68 -21.25
C ASP A 780 1.33 22.87 -21.12
#